data_9599764aded33be1d8ad401aea76681c
#
_entry.id   9599764aded33be1d8ad401aea76681c
#
_cell.length_a   1.000
_cell.length_b   1.000
_cell.length_c   1.000
_cell.angle_alpha   90.00
_cell.angle_beta   90.00
_cell.angle_gamma   90.00
#
_symmetry.space_group_name_H-M   'P 1'
#
loop_
_entity.id
_entity.type
_entity.pdbx_description
1 polymer ?
#
loop_
_entity_poly.entity_id
_entity_poly.type
_entity_poly.pdbx_seq_one_letter_code
_entity_poly.pdbx_strand_id
1 'polypeptide(L)'
;MKPGNKNSYNSLKTINIDNKDYQYYSLSEAEKNGLTGIAKLPKSLKVLLENLLRFEDDLSVTKNQIDAIKEWLKTKKSNTEIAYRPARVLLQDYTGIPAVADLAAMREAVKEKNKDPNTINPLSAVDLVIDHSVQVDQSAKADSFEKNVDIEFQRNGERYSFLKWGQNAFNNFRIVPPGTGICHQVNLEYLSKVVWSEKYQGKEYLFPDTLVGTDSHTTMVNGLSVLGWGVGGIEAEAGMLGQPISMLIPEVIGFEMKNKMPEGTTATDLVLTVVKMLRDKGVVGKFVEFYGEGLKNLTLADRATIANMAPEYGATCGFFPVDDETLKYLKFSGRDQQTVNIVEEYAKAQGLWASEEIEFTDKLTLDMSTVVPTISGPKRPQDKVLLTEASTNFKKVFEQATNKKEQTISKVNGTDFAIKDGSILIAAITSCTNTSNPNVLIGAGLLAKKAVEFGLEVKPWVKTSLAPGSQVVTDYLEKAGLNIYLDKLGFNLVGYGCTTCIGNSGPLADNIVEAIQKDSLYGVSVLSGNRNFEGRISPHIKANYLASPPLVVAYALAGHMEFDLYKDSFGKDQNGKDIYLKDIWPSNKEIEDTLKSSLNAEMFVKRYSNVSEGPIQWQQIKTEKSSIYNWDENSTYVKKPPFFDSLSEEPEGFKPIKDARPLLILGDMVTTDHISPAGNIQKDSPTGEYFMKHQILPKDYNSYGSRRGNHEVMMRGTFANIRIRNEMAPGTEGGFTKLYPEEKVMPVYDAVVEYKKRGTDLVVIGGKEYGTGSSRDWAAKGTKLLGVKAVIAESFERIHRSNLIGMGILPLQFIDGMNRINLKLVGSELVSVLNLEDGINPSDKVTLEIKYNSGDIKKIQTLCRIDTKNELEYYKNGGILQYVLRNMI
;
A
#
# COMPACT_ATOMS: atom_id res chain seq x y z
N MET A 1 5.51 23.37 10.76
CA MET A 1 6.69 22.60 11.28
C MET A 1 7.84 23.56 11.55
N LYS A 2 8.60 23.43 12.65
CA LYS A 2 9.68 24.35 13.02
C LYS A 2 10.92 24.05 12.16
N PRO A 3 11.44 25.01 11.36
CA PRO A 3 12.73 24.84 10.69
C PRO A 3 13.88 24.64 11.68
N GLY A 4 14.99 24.05 11.21
CA GLY A 4 16.23 23.95 11.96
C GLY A 4 16.78 25.34 12.35
N ASN A 5 17.71 25.35 13.28
CA ASN A 5 18.30 26.59 13.81
C ASN A 5 19.67 26.92 13.16
N LYS A 6 20.07 26.13 12.15
CA LYS A 6 21.30 26.34 11.40
C LYS A 6 21.00 26.69 9.93
N ASN A 7 21.97 27.21 9.26
CA ASN A 7 21.92 27.55 7.83
C ASN A 7 23.36 27.62 7.31
N SER A 8 24.09 26.48 7.42
CA SER A 8 25.50 26.40 7.13
C SER A 8 25.89 26.79 5.70
N TYR A 9 24.91 26.74 4.77
CA TYR A 9 25.13 27.12 3.38
C TYR A 9 24.48 28.43 2.97
N ASN A 10 24.05 29.26 3.93
CA ASN A 10 23.37 30.54 3.68
C ASN A 10 22.24 30.46 2.63
N SER A 11 21.53 29.32 2.63
CA SER A 11 20.55 28.98 1.62
C SER A 11 19.18 29.64 1.84
N LEU A 12 18.87 30.13 3.03
CA LEU A 12 17.60 30.79 3.34
C LEU A 12 17.48 32.11 2.57
N LYS A 13 16.47 32.20 1.70
CA LYS A 13 16.21 33.37 0.82
C LYS A 13 14.74 33.74 0.79
N THR A 14 14.44 34.88 0.20
CA THR A 14 13.08 35.32 -0.09
C THR A 14 12.82 35.26 -1.59
N ILE A 15 11.66 34.75 -1.96
CA ILE A 15 11.13 34.77 -3.32
C ILE A 15 9.82 35.56 -3.32
N ASN A 16 9.65 36.48 -4.31
CA ASN A 16 8.43 37.23 -4.50
C ASN A 16 7.60 36.58 -5.61
N ILE A 17 6.38 36.16 -5.29
CA ILE A 17 5.43 35.57 -6.22
C ILE A 17 4.09 36.30 -6.07
N ASP A 18 3.56 36.83 -7.15
CA ASP A 18 2.30 37.58 -7.17
C ASP A 18 2.24 38.72 -6.12
N ASN A 19 3.35 39.48 -5.99
CA ASN A 19 3.54 40.55 -5.01
C ASN A 19 3.49 40.13 -3.52
N LYS A 20 3.71 38.86 -3.24
CA LYS A 20 3.82 38.32 -1.89
C LYS A 20 5.19 37.66 -1.67
N ASP A 21 5.81 37.96 -0.56
CA ASP A 21 7.12 37.45 -0.18
C ASP A 21 7.00 36.13 0.58
N TYR A 22 7.82 35.17 0.17
CA TYR A 22 7.91 33.87 0.80
C TYR A 22 9.37 33.54 1.14
N GLN A 23 9.59 32.86 2.25
CA GLN A 23 10.90 32.32 2.62
C GLN A 23 11.07 30.92 2.01
N TYR A 24 12.28 30.58 1.58
CA TYR A 24 12.61 29.23 1.11
C TYR A 24 14.10 28.93 1.23
N TYR A 25 14.48 27.66 1.29
CA TYR A 25 15.87 27.25 1.33
C TYR A 25 16.36 26.98 -0.10
N SER A 26 17.05 27.93 -0.69
CA SER A 26 17.47 27.95 -2.10
C SER A 26 18.61 26.98 -2.38
N LEU A 27 18.38 26.00 -3.27
CA LEU A 27 19.43 25.08 -3.72
C LEU A 27 20.50 25.80 -4.54
N SER A 28 20.13 26.81 -5.36
CA SER A 28 21.10 27.59 -6.13
C SER A 28 22.03 28.43 -5.25
N GLU A 29 21.55 28.96 -4.14
CA GLU A 29 22.42 29.65 -3.18
C GLU A 29 23.29 28.66 -2.38
N ALA A 30 22.75 27.51 -2.00
CA ALA A 30 23.56 26.46 -1.37
C ALA A 30 24.70 25.97 -2.29
N GLU A 31 24.44 25.88 -3.60
CA GLU A 31 25.47 25.54 -4.59
C GLU A 31 26.61 26.57 -4.62
N LYS A 32 26.28 27.86 -4.67
CA LYS A 32 27.25 28.96 -4.62
C LYS A 32 28.05 28.97 -3.33
N ASN A 33 27.45 28.56 -2.23
CA ASN A 33 28.06 28.58 -0.89
C ASN A 33 28.73 27.24 -0.49
N GLY A 34 29.04 26.37 -1.45
CA GLY A 34 29.90 25.21 -1.24
C GLY A 34 29.32 23.84 -1.61
N LEU A 35 28.04 23.73 -1.92
CA LEU A 35 27.45 22.48 -2.44
C LEU A 35 27.58 22.39 -3.98
N THR A 36 28.79 22.60 -4.50
CA THR A 36 29.08 22.67 -5.94
C THR A 36 28.62 21.42 -6.68
N GLY A 37 27.93 21.60 -7.81
CA GLY A 37 27.51 20.54 -8.72
C GLY A 37 26.14 19.95 -8.43
N ILE A 38 25.45 20.38 -7.37
CA ILE A 38 24.12 19.84 -7.00
C ILE A 38 23.03 20.12 -8.03
N ALA A 39 23.24 21.04 -8.97
CA ALA A 39 22.37 21.24 -10.12
C ALA A 39 22.16 19.96 -10.93
N LYS A 40 23.15 19.05 -10.96
CA LYS A 40 23.08 17.76 -11.66
C LYS A 40 22.42 16.61 -10.89
N LEU A 41 22.08 16.82 -9.62
CA LEU A 41 21.38 15.80 -8.83
C LEU A 41 20.03 15.43 -9.44
N PRO A 42 19.60 14.17 -9.32
CA PRO A 42 18.22 13.79 -9.55
C PRO A 42 17.24 14.70 -8.80
N LYS A 43 16.09 14.98 -9.38
CA LYS A 43 15.09 15.88 -8.77
C LYS A 43 14.64 15.37 -7.40
N SER A 44 14.46 14.05 -7.29
CA SER A 44 14.14 13.39 -6.02
C SER A 44 15.19 13.63 -4.93
N LEU A 45 16.49 13.62 -5.27
CA LEU A 45 17.56 13.94 -4.32
C LEU A 45 17.63 15.46 -4.00
N LYS A 46 17.25 16.32 -4.95
CA LYS A 46 17.11 17.76 -4.68
C LYS A 46 16.02 18.04 -3.63
N VAL A 47 14.91 17.31 -3.70
CA VAL A 47 13.85 17.38 -2.68
C VAL A 47 14.37 16.95 -1.30
N LEU A 48 15.14 15.85 -1.23
CA LEU A 48 15.77 15.41 0.03
C LEU A 48 16.80 16.43 0.53
N LEU A 49 17.60 17.02 -0.35
CA LEU A 49 18.58 18.05 0.01
C LEU A 49 17.92 19.31 0.57
N GLU A 50 16.85 19.80 -0.06
CA GLU A 50 16.06 20.93 0.47
C GLU A 50 15.56 20.62 1.88
N ASN A 51 15.04 19.41 2.10
CA ASN A 51 14.54 18.96 3.40
C ASN A 51 15.64 19.01 4.47
N LEU A 52 16.83 18.53 4.17
CA LEU A 52 17.96 18.58 5.11
C LEU A 52 18.42 20.02 5.39
N LEU A 53 18.53 20.88 4.36
CA LEU A 53 18.86 22.30 4.54
C LEU A 53 17.85 23.02 5.45
N ARG A 54 16.58 22.71 5.30
CA ARG A 54 15.49 23.29 6.07
C ARG A 54 15.48 22.84 7.53
N PHE A 55 15.92 21.63 7.82
CA PHE A 55 15.88 21.04 9.17
C PHE A 55 17.27 20.93 9.84
N GLU A 56 18.30 21.58 9.29
CA GLU A 56 19.66 21.56 9.86
C GLU A 56 19.65 22.09 11.30
N ASP A 57 20.06 21.27 12.28
CA ASP A 57 20.02 21.58 13.71
C ASP A 57 21.25 21.09 14.51
N ASP A 58 22.24 20.45 13.85
CA ASP A 58 23.40 19.77 14.41
C ASP A 58 23.08 18.61 15.37
N LEU A 59 21.80 18.19 15.46
CA LEU A 59 21.32 17.06 16.29
C LEU A 59 20.79 15.95 15.41
N SER A 60 19.62 16.17 14.82
CA SER A 60 18.96 15.22 13.92
C SER A 60 19.45 15.36 12.48
N VAL A 61 19.68 16.59 12.02
CA VAL A 61 20.23 16.90 10.71
C VAL A 61 21.54 17.68 10.87
N THR A 62 22.63 17.06 10.44
CA THR A 62 23.97 17.63 10.52
C THR A 62 24.49 18.07 9.15
N LYS A 63 25.47 18.97 9.17
CA LYS A 63 26.17 19.38 7.95
C LYS A 63 26.75 18.18 7.18
N ASN A 64 27.25 17.14 7.87
CA ASN A 64 27.78 15.94 7.23
C ASN A 64 26.73 15.18 6.39
N GLN A 65 25.50 15.13 6.82
CA GLN A 65 24.39 14.52 6.06
C GLN A 65 24.06 15.32 4.80
N ILE A 66 24.13 16.65 4.87
CA ILE A 66 23.96 17.55 3.72
C ILE A 66 25.12 17.35 2.72
N ASP A 67 26.37 17.34 3.21
CA ASP A 67 27.56 17.11 2.37
C ASP A 67 27.51 15.74 1.68
N ALA A 68 26.98 14.72 2.34
CA ALA A 68 26.87 13.38 1.79
C ALA A 68 26.00 13.31 0.54
N ILE A 69 24.95 14.15 0.42
CA ILE A 69 24.14 14.24 -0.82
C ILE A 69 24.96 14.82 -1.97
N LYS A 70 25.83 15.81 -1.71
CA LYS A 70 26.77 16.32 -2.73
C LYS A 70 27.78 15.24 -3.14
N GLU A 71 28.36 14.53 -2.15
CA GLU A 71 29.33 13.46 -2.42
C GLU A 71 28.74 12.29 -3.21
N TRP A 72 27.41 12.08 -3.13
CA TRP A 72 26.70 11.10 -3.96
C TRP A 72 26.96 11.31 -5.46
N LEU A 73 27.17 12.54 -5.94
CA LEU A 73 27.52 12.81 -7.34
C LEU A 73 28.80 12.12 -7.81
N LYS A 74 29.72 11.82 -6.90
CA LYS A 74 30.98 11.13 -7.24
C LYS A 74 30.81 9.62 -7.36
N THR A 75 30.04 9.04 -6.43
CA THR A 75 29.91 7.58 -6.26
C THR A 75 28.61 7.02 -6.79
N LYS A 76 27.59 7.87 -7.01
CA LYS A 76 26.21 7.53 -7.38
C LYS A 76 25.50 6.60 -6.38
N LYS A 77 26.05 6.46 -5.18
CA LYS A 77 25.53 5.69 -4.06
C LYS A 77 26.06 6.25 -2.75
N SER A 78 25.41 5.94 -1.64
CA SER A 78 25.88 6.37 -0.32
C SER A 78 25.43 5.37 0.74
N ASN A 79 26.25 5.23 1.79
CA ASN A 79 25.91 4.50 3.01
C ASN A 79 25.60 5.46 4.17
N THR A 80 25.43 6.76 3.87
CA THR A 80 25.12 7.77 4.88
C THR A 80 23.63 7.77 5.16
N GLU A 81 23.29 7.68 6.43
CA GLU A 81 21.93 7.86 6.93
C GLU A 81 21.57 9.34 6.96
N ILE A 82 20.34 9.66 6.55
CA ILE A 82 19.74 11.00 6.65
C ILE A 82 18.44 10.95 7.43
N ALA A 83 18.10 12.06 8.08
CA ALA A 83 16.91 12.24 8.87
C ALA A 83 15.87 13.08 8.07
N TYR A 84 15.01 12.40 7.32
CA TYR A 84 14.00 13.02 6.45
C TYR A 84 12.70 13.29 7.20
N ARG A 85 12.10 14.48 7.01
CA ARG A 85 10.80 14.86 7.58
C ARG A 85 9.80 15.17 6.47
N PRO A 86 8.78 14.31 6.25
CA PRO A 86 7.72 14.58 5.27
C PRO A 86 6.88 15.79 5.70
N ALA A 87 6.37 16.54 4.71
CA ALA A 87 5.45 17.65 4.96
C ALA A 87 4.10 17.14 5.50
N ARG A 88 3.67 15.96 5.05
CA ARG A 88 2.37 15.38 5.41
C ARG A 88 2.45 13.88 5.62
N VAL A 89 1.43 13.35 6.32
CA VAL A 89 1.19 11.91 6.47
C VAL A 89 -0.19 11.58 5.92
N LEU A 90 -0.28 10.56 5.05
CA LEU A 90 -1.53 10.06 4.48
C LEU A 90 -1.86 8.70 5.07
N LEU A 91 -3.04 8.57 5.63
CA LEU A 91 -3.54 7.32 6.21
C LEU A 91 -4.75 6.82 5.42
N GLN A 92 -4.83 5.51 5.22
CA GLN A 92 -6.08 4.83 4.88
C GLN A 92 -6.70 4.26 6.15
N ASP A 93 -8.00 3.97 6.17
CA ASP A 93 -8.70 3.69 7.43
C ASP A 93 -8.30 2.37 8.13
N TYR A 94 -7.87 1.33 7.40
CA TYR A 94 -7.46 0.08 8.03
C TYR A 94 -6.15 0.18 8.85
N THR A 95 -5.27 1.09 8.48
CA THR A 95 -4.03 1.37 9.21
C THR A 95 -4.12 2.67 10.03
N GLY A 96 -5.01 3.58 9.66
CA GLY A 96 -5.25 4.81 10.40
C GLY A 96 -5.94 4.58 11.75
N ILE A 97 -6.87 3.63 11.83
CA ILE A 97 -7.54 3.30 13.09
C ILE A 97 -6.58 2.85 14.19
N PRO A 98 -5.67 1.87 13.97
CA PRO A 98 -4.68 1.54 14.98
C PRO A 98 -3.75 2.72 15.31
N ALA A 99 -3.37 3.56 14.35
CA ALA A 99 -2.57 4.75 14.62
C ALA A 99 -3.30 5.74 15.55
N VAL A 100 -4.57 6.01 15.28
CA VAL A 100 -5.39 6.87 16.16
C VAL A 100 -5.59 6.20 17.53
N ALA A 101 -5.72 4.87 17.60
CA ALA A 101 -5.84 4.14 18.88
C ALA A 101 -4.57 4.25 19.72
N ASP A 102 -3.40 4.18 19.09
CA ASP A 102 -2.12 4.35 19.78
C ASP A 102 -1.97 5.79 20.30
N LEU A 103 -2.30 6.81 19.51
CA LEU A 103 -2.30 8.20 19.97
C LEU A 103 -3.29 8.44 21.12
N ALA A 104 -4.47 7.82 21.07
CA ALA A 104 -5.45 7.89 22.15
C ALA A 104 -4.92 7.22 23.43
N ALA A 105 -4.27 6.06 23.34
CA ALA A 105 -3.63 5.40 24.45
C ALA A 105 -2.43 6.18 25.01
N MET A 106 -1.63 6.83 24.15
CA MET A 106 -0.56 7.74 24.58
C MET A 106 -1.12 8.92 25.40
N ARG A 107 -2.24 9.52 24.98
CA ARG A 107 -2.91 10.58 25.76
C ARG A 107 -3.31 10.10 27.17
N GLU A 108 -3.84 8.89 27.25
CA GLU A 108 -4.21 8.30 28.53
C GLU A 108 -2.98 8.05 29.42
N ALA A 109 -1.89 7.49 28.86
CA ALA A 109 -0.63 7.31 29.57
C ALA A 109 -0.02 8.63 30.10
N VAL A 110 -0.13 9.73 29.32
CA VAL A 110 0.25 11.08 29.75
C VAL A 110 -0.60 11.55 30.90
N LYS A 111 -1.93 11.35 30.85
CA LYS A 111 -2.88 11.71 31.91
C LYS A 111 -2.60 10.93 33.19
N GLU A 112 -2.30 9.63 33.09
CA GLU A 112 -1.94 8.79 34.25
C GLU A 112 -0.69 9.30 34.99
N LYS A 113 0.22 9.98 34.25
CA LYS A 113 1.39 10.68 34.82
C LYS A 113 1.10 12.12 35.27
N ASN A 114 -0.19 12.53 35.36
CA ASN A 114 -0.66 13.87 35.73
C ASN A 114 -0.12 15.00 34.83
N LYS A 115 0.09 14.71 33.53
CA LYS A 115 0.50 15.68 32.53
C LYS A 115 -0.66 15.98 31.55
N ASP A 116 -0.55 17.04 30.74
CA ASP A 116 -1.62 17.43 29.81
C ASP A 116 -1.68 16.46 28.61
N PRO A 117 -2.77 15.70 28.43
CA PRO A 117 -2.91 14.79 27.30
C PRO A 117 -2.92 15.50 25.93
N ASN A 118 -3.24 16.81 25.88
CA ASN A 118 -3.23 17.56 24.63
C ASN A 118 -1.83 17.84 24.09
N THR A 119 -0.77 17.50 24.81
CA THR A 119 0.61 17.48 24.28
C THR A 119 0.77 16.44 23.17
N ILE A 120 -0.03 15.38 23.19
CA ILE A 120 -0.04 14.36 22.14
C ILE A 120 -0.97 14.82 20.99
N ASN A 121 -0.38 15.41 19.98
CA ASN A 121 -1.05 15.82 18.73
C ASN A 121 -0.11 15.59 17.54
N PRO A 122 -0.65 15.37 16.34
CA PRO A 122 0.14 15.41 15.12
C PRO A 122 0.84 16.77 14.94
N LEU A 123 2.16 16.74 14.78
CA LEU A 123 3.00 17.91 14.50
C LEU A 123 3.10 18.18 13.00
N SER A 124 2.88 17.17 12.17
CA SER A 124 2.73 17.26 10.72
C SER A 124 1.24 17.22 10.33
N ALA A 125 0.90 17.73 9.16
CA ALA A 125 -0.45 17.61 8.64
C ALA A 125 -0.78 16.13 8.36
N VAL A 126 -1.93 15.65 8.82
CA VAL A 126 -2.38 14.27 8.64
C VAL A 126 -3.73 14.25 7.95
N ASP A 127 -3.82 13.52 6.86
CA ASP A 127 -5.06 13.23 6.16
C ASP A 127 -5.36 11.73 6.26
N LEU A 128 -6.53 11.37 6.81
CA LEU A 128 -7.02 10.00 6.82
C LEU A 128 -8.21 9.89 5.86
N VAL A 129 -8.10 9.00 4.88
CA VAL A 129 -9.18 8.73 3.92
C VAL A 129 -9.81 7.38 4.26
N ILE A 130 -11.14 7.37 4.42
CA ILE A 130 -11.90 6.14 4.65
C ILE A 130 -12.26 5.55 3.30
N ASP A 131 -11.52 4.51 2.88
CA ASP A 131 -11.58 3.96 1.54
C ASP A 131 -11.43 2.43 1.46
N HIS A 132 -11.12 1.76 2.57
CA HIS A 132 -10.88 0.32 2.61
C HIS A 132 -12.03 -0.49 3.24
N SER A 133 -13.05 0.17 3.78
CA SER A 133 -14.15 -0.48 4.51
C SER A 133 -15.28 -0.98 3.61
N VAL A 134 -15.39 -0.47 2.39
CA VAL A 134 -16.41 -0.86 1.41
C VAL A 134 -16.14 -2.27 0.86
N GLN A 135 -17.17 -3.09 0.77
CA GLN A 135 -17.14 -4.43 0.14
C GLN A 135 -18.19 -4.54 -0.95
N VAL A 136 -17.93 -5.37 -1.95
CA VAL A 136 -18.85 -5.63 -3.06
C VAL A 136 -19.82 -6.75 -2.67
N ASP A 137 -20.69 -6.48 -1.68
CA ASP A 137 -21.73 -7.44 -1.26
C ASP A 137 -22.83 -7.58 -2.31
N GLN A 138 -23.22 -6.46 -2.92
CA GLN A 138 -24.17 -6.39 -4.03
C GLN A 138 -23.47 -5.89 -5.29
N SER A 139 -23.80 -6.48 -6.44
CA SER A 139 -23.23 -6.12 -7.75
C SER A 139 -24.22 -6.36 -8.88
N ALA A 140 -23.95 -5.81 -10.05
CA ALA A 140 -24.75 -5.98 -11.28
C ALA A 140 -26.23 -5.58 -11.15
N LYS A 141 -26.55 -4.61 -10.27
CA LYS A 141 -27.89 -4.06 -10.06
C LYS A 141 -27.82 -2.56 -9.85
N ALA A 142 -28.86 -1.85 -10.24
CA ALA A 142 -28.93 -0.38 -10.15
C ALA A 142 -28.83 0.13 -8.70
N ASP A 143 -29.28 -0.62 -7.71
CA ASP A 143 -29.26 -0.28 -6.27
C ASP A 143 -28.04 -0.85 -5.51
N SER A 144 -27.05 -1.39 -6.24
CA SER A 144 -25.86 -2.01 -5.61
C SER A 144 -25.07 -1.03 -4.77
N PHE A 145 -24.90 0.21 -5.23
CA PHE A 145 -24.16 1.24 -4.52
C PHE A 145 -24.77 1.58 -3.17
N GLU A 146 -26.07 1.93 -3.17
CA GLU A 146 -26.80 2.32 -1.96
C GLU A 146 -26.78 1.20 -0.92
N LYS A 147 -27.02 -0.04 -1.36
CA LYS A 147 -27.00 -1.20 -0.48
C LYS A 147 -25.62 -1.48 0.12
N ASN A 148 -24.58 -1.34 -0.68
CA ASN A 148 -23.21 -1.53 -0.17
C ASN A 148 -22.83 -0.45 0.83
N VAL A 149 -23.22 0.82 0.60
CA VAL A 149 -23.00 1.92 1.55
C VAL A 149 -23.73 1.66 2.87
N ASP A 150 -25.00 1.25 2.81
CA ASP A 150 -25.77 0.94 4.04
C ASP A 150 -25.12 -0.20 4.84
N ILE A 151 -24.68 -1.26 4.15
CA ILE A 151 -23.97 -2.38 4.78
C ILE A 151 -22.63 -1.92 5.37
N GLU A 152 -21.89 -1.06 4.65
CA GLU A 152 -20.61 -0.49 5.11
C GLU A 152 -20.80 0.26 6.42
N PHE A 153 -21.75 1.17 6.50
CA PHE A 153 -22.04 1.94 7.71
C PHE A 153 -22.55 1.07 8.85
N GLN A 154 -23.41 0.10 8.58
CA GLN A 154 -23.89 -0.86 9.57
C GLN A 154 -22.75 -1.67 10.19
N ARG A 155 -21.83 -2.15 9.38
CA ARG A 155 -20.66 -2.96 9.84
C ARG A 155 -19.61 -2.15 10.56
N ASN A 156 -19.41 -0.88 10.20
CA ASN A 156 -18.26 -0.08 10.60
C ASN A 156 -18.62 1.14 11.47
N GLY A 157 -19.89 1.28 11.89
CA GLY A 157 -20.36 2.46 12.62
C GLY A 157 -19.56 2.78 13.88
N GLU A 158 -19.12 1.77 14.65
CA GLU A 158 -18.27 1.93 15.83
C GLU A 158 -16.88 2.49 15.47
N ARG A 159 -16.27 1.95 14.42
CA ARG A 159 -14.98 2.44 13.90
C ARG A 159 -15.09 3.88 13.41
N TYR A 160 -16.19 4.21 12.73
CA TYR A 160 -16.43 5.55 12.20
C TYR A 160 -16.69 6.55 13.32
N SER A 161 -17.37 6.15 14.38
CA SER A 161 -17.54 6.96 15.58
C SER A 161 -16.21 7.28 16.25
N PHE A 162 -15.33 6.27 16.37
CA PHE A 162 -13.99 6.46 16.91
C PHE A 162 -13.14 7.42 16.06
N LEU A 163 -13.14 7.25 14.74
CA LEU A 163 -12.41 8.14 13.84
C LEU A 163 -12.93 9.58 13.92
N LYS A 164 -14.26 9.74 13.96
CA LYS A 164 -14.88 11.07 14.08
C LYS A 164 -14.57 11.75 15.42
N TRP A 165 -14.44 10.96 16.51
CA TRP A 165 -13.89 11.45 17.77
C TRP A 165 -12.44 11.95 17.56
N GLY A 166 -11.58 11.15 16.92
CA GLY A 166 -10.19 11.51 16.63
C GLY A 166 -10.07 12.83 15.85
N GLN A 167 -10.92 13.04 14.86
CA GLN A 167 -10.98 14.29 14.10
C GLN A 167 -11.29 15.51 14.99
N ASN A 168 -12.11 15.33 16.01
CA ASN A 168 -12.45 16.40 16.95
C ASN A 168 -11.41 16.58 18.07
N ALA A 169 -10.70 15.51 18.42
CA ALA A 169 -9.77 15.49 19.55
C ALA A 169 -8.35 15.93 19.16
N PHE A 170 -7.89 15.64 17.95
CA PHE A 170 -6.53 15.94 17.50
C PHE A 170 -6.48 17.16 16.57
N ASN A 171 -5.50 18.02 16.80
CA ASN A 171 -5.15 19.09 15.87
C ASN A 171 -4.35 18.52 14.68
N ASN A 172 -4.35 19.23 13.55
CA ASN A 172 -3.68 18.82 12.30
C ASN A 172 -4.11 17.44 11.76
N PHE A 173 -5.28 16.97 12.14
CA PHE A 173 -5.82 15.68 11.73
C PHE A 173 -7.16 15.87 11.00
N ARG A 174 -7.19 15.53 9.71
CA ARG A 174 -8.39 15.63 8.88
C ARG A 174 -8.85 14.23 8.45
N ILE A 175 -10.17 14.05 8.37
CA ILE A 175 -10.77 12.83 7.81
C ILE A 175 -11.49 13.17 6.53
N VAL A 176 -11.23 12.39 5.49
CA VAL A 176 -12.03 12.31 4.28
C VAL A 176 -13.00 11.14 4.46
N PRO A 177 -14.32 11.43 4.53
CA PRO A 177 -15.34 10.44 4.84
C PRO A 177 -15.48 9.32 3.82
N PRO A 178 -16.17 8.20 4.18
CA PRO A 178 -16.45 7.11 3.26
C PRO A 178 -17.23 7.59 2.02
N GLY A 179 -17.06 6.90 0.90
CA GLY A 179 -17.76 7.21 -0.35
C GLY A 179 -17.16 8.38 -1.15
N THR A 180 -16.06 9.00 -0.71
CA THR A 180 -15.37 10.07 -1.45
C THR A 180 -14.48 9.51 -2.56
N GLY A 181 -13.67 8.51 -2.24
CA GLY A 181 -12.74 7.90 -3.18
C GLY A 181 -11.60 7.17 -2.49
N ILE A 182 -10.70 6.60 -3.30
CA ILE A 182 -9.49 5.93 -2.79
C ILE A 182 -8.42 6.95 -2.39
N CYS A 183 -7.71 6.69 -1.29
CA CYS A 183 -6.81 7.66 -0.66
C CYS A 183 -5.77 8.25 -1.62
N HIS A 184 -5.12 7.45 -2.44
CA HIS A 184 -4.08 7.94 -3.35
C HIS A 184 -4.64 8.74 -4.54
N GLN A 185 -5.87 8.48 -5.02
CA GLN A 185 -6.51 9.30 -6.06
C GLN A 185 -7.06 10.60 -5.48
N VAL A 186 -7.70 10.58 -4.31
CA VAL A 186 -8.12 11.80 -3.59
C VAL A 186 -6.90 12.68 -3.28
N ASN A 187 -5.77 12.06 -2.91
CA ASN A 187 -4.53 12.77 -2.70
C ASN A 187 -4.02 13.45 -3.98
N LEU A 188 -4.00 12.74 -5.11
CA LEU A 188 -3.59 13.30 -6.41
C LEU A 188 -4.51 14.44 -6.85
N GLU A 189 -5.82 14.23 -6.80
CA GLU A 189 -6.82 15.17 -7.33
C GLU A 189 -7.04 16.40 -6.44
N TYR A 190 -6.82 16.28 -5.12
CA TYR A 190 -7.22 17.32 -4.17
C TYR A 190 -6.20 17.66 -3.09
N LEU A 191 -5.66 16.67 -2.33
CA LEU A 191 -4.87 16.95 -1.12
C LEU A 191 -3.47 17.49 -1.44
N SER A 192 -2.86 17.05 -2.54
CA SER A 192 -1.49 17.41 -2.93
C SER A 192 -1.40 18.80 -3.55
N LYS A 193 -0.32 19.51 -3.23
CA LYS A 193 -0.10 20.91 -3.65
C LYS A 193 1.15 21.10 -4.52
N VAL A 194 2.02 20.09 -4.66
CA VAL A 194 3.35 20.14 -5.30
C VAL A 194 4.35 21.01 -4.55
N VAL A 195 3.94 22.22 -4.16
CA VAL A 195 4.68 23.10 -3.25
C VAL A 195 3.81 23.37 -2.03
N TRP A 196 4.33 23.04 -0.87
CA TRP A 196 3.69 23.26 0.42
C TRP A 196 4.05 24.63 0.97
N SER A 197 3.12 25.25 1.68
CA SER A 197 3.39 26.50 2.40
C SER A 197 3.01 26.36 3.86
N GLU A 198 3.83 26.94 4.74
CA GLU A 198 3.58 26.93 6.18
C GLU A 198 4.09 28.22 6.84
N LYS A 199 3.31 28.76 7.76
CA LYS A 199 3.69 29.95 8.54
C LYS A 199 4.52 29.55 9.76
N TYR A 200 5.67 30.19 9.92
CA TYR A 200 6.50 30.08 11.12
C TYR A 200 7.03 31.47 11.54
N GLN A 201 6.81 31.86 12.78
CA GLN A 201 7.21 33.17 13.33
C GLN A 201 6.78 34.36 12.45
N GLY A 202 5.56 34.33 11.92
CA GLY A 202 4.98 35.42 11.11
C GLY A 202 5.45 35.43 9.64
N LYS A 203 6.38 34.57 9.24
CA LYS A 203 6.85 34.41 7.85
C LYS A 203 6.23 33.18 7.23
N GLU A 204 5.96 33.22 5.94
CA GLU A 204 5.45 32.09 5.18
C GLU A 204 6.59 31.40 4.42
N TYR A 205 6.78 30.10 4.63
CA TYR A 205 7.83 29.30 4.02
C TYR A 205 7.25 28.43 2.91
N LEU A 206 7.96 28.37 1.78
CA LEU A 206 7.69 27.43 0.69
C LEU A 206 8.71 26.30 0.70
N PHE A 207 8.24 25.10 0.48
CA PHE A 207 9.07 23.89 0.33
C PHE A 207 8.33 22.83 -0.48
N PRO A 208 9.00 21.79 -1.03
CA PRO A 208 8.32 20.74 -1.78
C PRO A 208 7.27 20.07 -0.93
N ASP A 209 6.07 19.86 -1.49
CA ASP A 209 5.09 18.95 -0.90
C ASP A 209 5.68 17.55 -0.93
N THR A 210 5.72 16.90 0.21
CA THR A 210 6.25 15.56 0.37
C THR A 210 5.39 14.79 1.35
N LEU A 211 5.22 13.50 1.12
CA LEU A 211 4.45 12.72 2.06
C LEU A 211 4.96 11.29 2.21
N VAL A 212 4.61 10.70 3.35
CA VAL A 212 4.60 9.26 3.54
C VAL A 212 3.19 8.79 3.83
N GLY A 213 2.85 7.59 3.43
CA GLY A 213 1.51 7.06 3.62
C GLY A 213 1.47 5.62 4.03
N THR A 214 0.43 5.25 4.76
CA THR A 214 0.19 3.85 5.14
C THR A 214 -0.46 3.03 4.03
N ASP A 215 -0.79 3.67 2.91
CA ASP A 215 -1.13 3.00 1.66
C ASP A 215 0.13 2.80 0.81
N SER A 216 0.37 1.58 0.31
CA SER A 216 1.52 1.29 -0.54
C SER A 216 1.49 2.09 -1.86
N HIS A 217 0.31 2.47 -2.35
CA HIS A 217 0.14 3.27 -3.58
C HIS A 217 0.15 4.80 -3.33
N THR A 218 0.56 5.24 -2.14
CA THR A 218 0.95 6.65 -1.89
C THR A 218 1.90 7.18 -2.98
N THR A 219 2.67 6.30 -3.58
CA THR A 219 3.56 6.59 -4.71
C THR A 219 2.88 7.18 -5.95
N MET A 220 1.56 7.05 -6.13
CA MET A 220 0.84 7.66 -7.26
C MET A 220 1.12 9.17 -7.39
N VAL A 221 1.28 9.84 -6.27
CA VAL A 221 1.50 11.29 -6.22
C VAL A 221 2.83 11.73 -6.85
N ASN A 222 3.79 10.81 -7.01
CA ASN A 222 5.04 11.12 -7.71
C ASN A 222 4.82 11.48 -9.18
N GLY A 223 3.70 11.05 -9.78
CA GLY A 223 3.26 11.50 -11.10
C GLY A 223 2.95 13.00 -11.16
N LEU A 224 2.57 13.60 -10.03
CA LEU A 224 2.35 15.04 -9.84
C LEU A 224 3.62 15.76 -9.32
N SER A 225 4.77 15.15 -9.37
CA SER A 225 6.05 15.71 -8.89
C SER A 225 6.09 15.94 -7.37
N VAL A 226 5.31 15.21 -6.62
CA VAL A 226 5.34 15.17 -5.15
C VAL A 226 6.09 13.92 -4.70
N LEU A 227 7.17 14.08 -3.94
CA LEU A 227 7.93 12.93 -3.45
C LEU A 227 7.16 12.24 -2.33
N GLY A 228 6.73 11.01 -2.59
CA GLY A 228 5.93 10.25 -1.63
C GLY A 228 6.08 8.74 -1.80
N TRP A 229 6.02 8.01 -0.69
CA TRP A 229 6.07 6.54 -0.69
C TRP A 229 5.32 5.93 0.49
N GLY A 230 5.08 4.61 0.38
CA GLY A 230 4.48 3.82 1.44
C GLY A 230 5.43 3.54 2.59
N VAL A 231 4.93 3.68 3.81
CA VAL A 231 5.63 3.33 5.06
C VAL A 231 4.74 2.43 5.92
N GLY A 232 5.32 1.82 6.96
CA GLY A 232 4.53 1.13 7.98
C GLY A 232 3.73 2.09 8.85
N GLY A 233 2.63 1.59 9.46
CA GLY A 233 1.81 2.39 10.37
C GLY A 233 2.64 3.01 11.50
N ILE A 234 3.58 2.28 12.06
CA ILE A 234 4.45 2.71 13.16
C ILE A 234 5.37 3.87 12.74
N GLU A 235 5.95 3.81 11.53
CA GLU A 235 6.76 4.91 11.00
C GLU A 235 5.89 6.14 10.69
N ALA A 236 4.66 5.93 10.19
CA ALA A 236 3.71 7.01 9.96
C ALA A 236 3.33 7.69 11.27
N GLU A 237 3.02 6.93 12.32
CA GLU A 237 2.72 7.44 13.67
C GLU A 237 3.88 8.28 14.23
N ALA A 238 5.12 7.78 14.09
CA ALA A 238 6.30 8.54 14.50
C ALA A 238 6.48 9.84 13.69
N GLY A 239 6.28 9.77 12.37
CA GLY A 239 6.29 10.95 11.49
C GLY A 239 5.21 11.97 11.84
N MET A 240 4.00 11.51 12.21
CA MET A 240 2.94 12.37 12.74
C MET A 240 3.39 13.15 13.98
N LEU A 241 4.17 12.50 14.85
CA LEU A 241 4.71 13.07 16.08
C LEU A 241 6.06 13.80 15.89
N GLY A 242 6.39 14.16 14.63
CA GLY A 242 7.55 15.01 14.29
C GLY A 242 8.90 14.28 14.28
N GLN A 243 8.92 12.95 14.46
CA GLN A 243 10.15 12.19 14.33
C GLN A 243 10.60 12.13 12.86
N PRO A 244 11.89 12.24 12.57
CA PRO A 244 12.39 12.03 11.24
C PRO A 244 12.30 10.55 10.86
N ILE A 245 12.07 10.31 9.57
CA ILE A 245 12.25 8.99 8.99
C ILE A 245 13.73 8.83 8.68
N SER A 246 14.35 7.84 9.29
CA SER A 246 15.73 7.49 9.01
C SER A 246 15.81 6.68 7.72
N MET A 247 16.68 7.11 6.80
CA MET A 247 16.90 6.41 5.54
C MET A 247 18.32 6.61 5.02
N LEU A 248 18.85 5.63 4.31
CA LEU A 248 20.06 5.82 3.53
C LEU A 248 19.76 6.71 2.32
N ILE A 249 20.74 7.53 1.91
CA ILE A 249 20.63 8.29 0.65
C ILE A 249 20.49 7.28 -0.49
N PRO A 250 19.36 7.28 -1.25
CA PRO A 250 19.03 6.22 -2.19
C PRO A 250 19.91 6.27 -3.46
N GLU A 251 20.10 5.10 -4.06
CA GLU A 251 20.47 5.02 -5.46
C GLU A 251 19.25 5.48 -6.31
N VAL A 252 19.52 6.17 -7.43
CA VAL A 252 18.46 6.67 -8.32
C VAL A 252 18.67 6.12 -9.72
N ILE A 253 17.67 5.39 -10.22
CA ILE A 253 17.65 4.83 -11.57
C ILE A 253 16.91 5.80 -12.49
N GLY A 254 17.60 6.34 -13.51
CA GLY A 254 16.97 7.13 -14.54
C GLY A 254 16.24 6.24 -15.54
N PHE A 255 14.94 6.51 -15.79
CA PHE A 255 14.14 5.80 -16.77
C PHE A 255 13.77 6.75 -17.92
N GLU A 256 14.44 6.60 -19.05
CA GLU A 256 14.25 7.44 -20.24
C GLU A 256 13.05 6.97 -21.05
N MET A 257 12.11 7.89 -21.31
CA MET A 257 10.94 7.66 -22.16
C MET A 257 11.12 8.32 -23.51
N LYS A 258 10.97 7.57 -24.59
CA LYS A 258 11.11 8.04 -25.99
C LYS A 258 9.83 7.81 -26.78
N ASN A 259 9.61 8.63 -27.79
CA ASN A 259 8.52 8.52 -28.75
C ASN A 259 7.11 8.60 -28.10
N LYS A 260 6.11 7.98 -28.70
CA LYS A 260 4.72 7.90 -28.23
C LYS A 260 4.16 6.49 -28.42
N MET A 261 3.13 6.16 -27.66
CA MET A 261 2.45 4.86 -27.77
C MET A 261 1.72 4.69 -29.11
N PRO A 262 1.66 3.45 -29.64
CA PRO A 262 0.88 3.13 -30.85
C PRO A 262 -0.63 3.24 -30.61
N GLU A 263 -1.39 3.39 -31.69
CA GLU A 263 -2.85 3.31 -31.70
C GLU A 263 -3.32 1.97 -31.13
N GLY A 264 -4.39 1.99 -30.32
CA GLY A 264 -4.97 0.80 -29.70
C GLY A 264 -4.27 0.29 -28.43
N THR A 265 -3.19 0.95 -27.99
CA THR A 265 -2.55 0.70 -26.69
C THR A 265 -3.08 1.65 -25.60
N THR A 266 -2.96 1.24 -24.36
CA THR A 266 -3.46 1.96 -23.18
C THR A 266 -2.35 2.28 -22.18
N ALA A 267 -2.59 3.19 -21.24
CA ALA A 267 -1.70 3.44 -20.11
C ALA A 267 -1.40 2.16 -19.30
N THR A 268 -2.34 1.22 -19.26
CA THR A 268 -2.14 -0.07 -18.59
C THR A 268 -1.06 -0.91 -19.29
N ASP A 269 -1.06 -0.95 -20.64
CA ASP A 269 -0.04 -1.67 -21.41
C ASP A 269 1.34 -1.08 -21.15
N LEU A 270 1.43 0.25 -21.07
CA LEU A 270 2.66 0.97 -20.76
C LEU A 270 3.15 0.62 -19.37
N VAL A 271 2.30 0.74 -18.34
CA VAL A 271 2.74 0.51 -16.96
C VAL A 271 3.13 -0.94 -16.72
N LEU A 272 2.43 -1.92 -17.30
CA LEU A 272 2.82 -3.33 -17.17
C LEU A 272 4.16 -3.62 -17.87
N THR A 273 4.48 -2.89 -18.94
CA THR A 273 5.79 -2.96 -19.60
C THR A 273 6.88 -2.37 -18.70
N VAL A 274 6.64 -1.20 -18.09
CA VAL A 274 7.56 -0.56 -17.15
C VAL A 274 7.80 -1.45 -15.93
N VAL A 275 6.75 -2.05 -15.37
CA VAL A 275 6.84 -2.98 -14.23
C VAL A 275 7.79 -4.14 -14.54
N LYS A 276 7.62 -4.77 -15.71
CA LYS A 276 8.48 -5.88 -16.13
C LYS A 276 9.95 -5.45 -16.27
N MET A 277 10.20 -4.33 -16.95
CA MET A 277 11.57 -3.81 -17.18
C MET A 277 12.29 -3.47 -15.87
N LEU A 278 11.60 -2.81 -14.93
CA LEU A 278 12.19 -2.40 -13.66
C LEU A 278 12.38 -3.59 -12.70
N ARG A 279 11.47 -4.58 -12.72
CA ARG A 279 11.68 -5.85 -11.99
C ARG A 279 12.90 -6.61 -12.50
N ASP A 280 13.07 -6.69 -13.81
CA ASP A 280 14.23 -7.34 -14.42
C ASP A 280 15.53 -6.59 -14.10
N LYS A 281 15.48 -5.26 -13.98
CA LYS A 281 16.62 -4.41 -13.60
C LYS A 281 17.00 -4.57 -12.12
N GLY A 282 16.06 -4.92 -11.25
CA GLY A 282 16.32 -5.04 -9.81
C GLY A 282 16.46 -3.69 -9.11
N VAL A 283 15.35 -2.97 -8.98
CA VAL A 283 15.29 -1.62 -8.39
C VAL A 283 14.80 -1.60 -6.94
N VAL A 284 14.80 -2.74 -6.25
CA VAL A 284 14.31 -2.84 -4.87
C VAL A 284 15.09 -1.89 -3.94
N GLY A 285 14.36 -1.05 -3.22
CA GLY A 285 14.91 -0.05 -2.30
C GLY A 285 15.54 1.17 -2.96
N LYS A 286 15.50 1.27 -4.29
CA LYS A 286 16.00 2.42 -5.05
C LYS A 286 14.87 3.38 -5.39
N PHE A 287 15.24 4.61 -5.76
CA PHE A 287 14.32 5.53 -6.42
C PHE A 287 14.40 5.32 -7.94
N VAL A 288 13.29 5.50 -8.62
CA VAL A 288 13.23 5.59 -10.08
C VAL A 288 12.81 7.02 -10.45
N GLU A 289 13.48 7.65 -11.38
CA GLU A 289 13.13 8.98 -11.87
C GLU A 289 12.95 8.94 -13.38
N PHE A 290 11.76 9.35 -13.84
CA PHE A 290 11.38 9.32 -15.26
C PHE A 290 11.79 10.63 -15.95
N TYR A 291 12.37 10.52 -17.14
CA TYR A 291 12.83 11.65 -17.93
C TYR A 291 12.78 11.34 -19.44
N GLY A 292 13.19 12.29 -20.27
CA GLY A 292 13.27 12.13 -21.71
C GLY A 292 12.14 12.81 -22.47
N GLU A 293 12.28 12.89 -23.77
CA GLU A 293 11.36 13.61 -24.67
C GLU A 293 9.95 13.01 -24.71
N GLY A 294 9.85 11.69 -24.47
CA GLY A 294 8.57 10.96 -24.45
C GLY A 294 7.61 11.45 -23.38
N LEU A 295 8.11 12.11 -22.32
CA LEU A 295 7.24 12.64 -21.27
C LEU A 295 6.19 13.62 -21.79
N LYS A 296 6.46 14.35 -22.87
CA LYS A 296 5.50 15.26 -23.52
C LYS A 296 4.26 14.56 -24.08
N ASN A 297 4.39 13.26 -24.34
CA ASN A 297 3.32 12.42 -24.91
C ASN A 297 2.53 11.68 -23.83
N LEU A 298 2.85 11.89 -22.56
CA LEU A 298 2.17 11.31 -21.40
C LEU A 298 1.37 12.39 -20.69
N THR A 299 0.08 12.14 -20.55
CA THR A 299 -0.77 12.94 -19.64
C THR A 299 -0.32 12.74 -18.21
N LEU A 300 -0.69 13.64 -17.31
CA LEU A 300 -0.39 13.44 -15.90
C LEU A 300 -1.04 12.17 -15.35
N ALA A 301 -2.20 11.79 -15.84
CA ALA A 301 -2.87 10.54 -15.47
C ALA A 301 -2.05 9.30 -15.88
N ASP A 302 -1.37 9.31 -17.03
CA ASP A 302 -0.46 8.24 -17.44
C ASP A 302 0.74 8.15 -16.50
N ARG A 303 1.34 9.31 -16.14
CA ARG A 303 2.45 9.39 -15.19
C ARG A 303 2.04 8.88 -13.80
N ALA A 304 0.85 9.26 -13.34
CA ALA A 304 0.28 8.80 -12.07
C ALA A 304 0.06 7.28 -12.07
N THR A 305 -0.41 6.71 -13.19
CA THR A 305 -0.57 5.26 -13.36
C THR A 305 0.77 4.52 -13.24
N ILE A 306 1.84 5.05 -13.84
CA ILE A 306 3.19 4.49 -13.73
C ILE A 306 3.72 4.62 -12.29
N ALA A 307 3.60 5.80 -11.69
CA ALA A 307 4.06 6.06 -10.33
C ALA A 307 3.32 5.22 -9.27
N ASN A 308 2.03 4.95 -9.49
CA ASN A 308 1.19 4.11 -8.64
C ASN A 308 1.79 2.72 -8.44
N MET A 309 2.31 2.12 -9.49
CA MET A 309 2.85 0.75 -9.46
C MET A 309 4.32 0.66 -9.00
N ALA A 310 4.86 1.69 -8.33
CA ALA A 310 6.20 1.63 -7.78
C ALA A 310 6.42 0.43 -6.82
N PRO A 311 5.50 0.08 -5.93
CA PRO A 311 5.62 -1.13 -5.11
C PRO A 311 5.67 -2.41 -5.95
N GLU A 312 4.94 -2.48 -7.06
CA GLU A 312 4.87 -3.64 -7.93
C GLU A 312 6.16 -3.82 -8.73
N TYR A 313 6.82 -2.76 -9.19
CA TYR A 313 8.16 -2.91 -9.76
C TYR A 313 9.31 -2.91 -8.73
N GLY A 314 9.01 -2.68 -7.44
CA GLY A 314 9.92 -2.85 -6.33
C GLY A 314 10.70 -1.60 -5.92
N ALA A 315 10.48 -0.45 -6.55
CA ALA A 315 11.13 0.79 -6.16
C ALA A 315 10.43 1.45 -4.94
N THR A 316 11.15 2.31 -4.25
CA THR A 316 10.57 3.13 -3.17
C THR A 316 9.61 4.17 -3.75
N CYS A 317 9.94 4.77 -4.89
CA CYS A 317 9.08 5.70 -5.63
C CYS A 317 9.41 5.70 -7.12
N GLY A 318 8.49 6.25 -7.93
CA GLY A 318 8.67 6.50 -9.37
C GLY A 318 8.37 7.96 -9.68
N PHE A 319 9.38 8.81 -9.59
CA PHE A 319 9.26 10.26 -9.57
C PHE A 319 9.28 10.89 -10.97
N PHE A 320 8.39 11.84 -11.21
CA PHE A 320 8.35 12.67 -12.41
C PHE A 320 8.69 14.13 -12.07
N PRO A 321 9.43 14.86 -12.94
CA PRO A 321 9.74 16.26 -12.69
C PRO A 321 8.51 17.17 -12.90
N VAL A 322 8.56 18.38 -12.38
CA VAL A 322 7.58 19.44 -12.70
C VAL A 322 7.77 19.91 -14.13
N ASP A 323 6.69 20.02 -14.88
CA ASP A 323 6.66 20.60 -16.24
C ASP A 323 5.29 21.22 -16.56
N ASP A 324 5.09 21.60 -17.82
CA ASP A 324 3.84 22.22 -18.28
C ASP A 324 2.61 21.31 -18.07
N GLU A 325 2.78 19.99 -18.20
CA GLU A 325 1.68 19.05 -17.94
C GLU A 325 1.28 19.01 -16.46
N THR A 326 2.24 19.18 -15.54
CA THR A 326 1.96 19.36 -14.13
C THR A 326 1.09 20.58 -13.87
N LEU A 327 1.45 21.74 -14.45
CA LEU A 327 0.68 22.98 -14.29
C LEU A 327 -0.71 22.90 -14.91
N LYS A 328 -0.79 22.27 -16.07
CA LYS A 328 -2.06 22.01 -16.78
C LYS A 328 -3.01 21.16 -15.92
N TYR A 329 -2.49 20.10 -15.31
CA TYR A 329 -3.28 19.23 -14.42
C TYR A 329 -3.75 19.96 -13.15
N LEU A 330 -2.90 20.76 -12.54
CA LEU A 330 -3.28 21.57 -11.36
C LEU A 330 -4.44 22.49 -11.67
N LYS A 331 -4.39 23.22 -12.79
CA LYS A 331 -5.50 24.08 -13.27
C LYS A 331 -6.76 23.22 -13.52
N PHE A 332 -6.58 22.12 -14.20
CA PHE A 332 -7.67 21.25 -14.60
C PHE A 332 -8.36 20.57 -13.40
N SER A 333 -7.62 20.22 -12.37
CA SER A 333 -8.16 19.64 -11.12
C SER A 333 -8.62 20.71 -10.10
N GLY A 334 -8.77 21.96 -10.53
CA GLY A 334 -9.41 23.03 -9.76
C GLY A 334 -8.52 23.75 -8.74
N ARG A 335 -7.17 23.60 -8.83
CA ARG A 335 -6.24 24.42 -8.03
C ARG A 335 -6.31 25.88 -8.52
N ASP A 336 -6.26 26.82 -7.59
CA ASP A 336 -6.31 28.24 -7.92
C ASP A 336 -5.04 28.71 -8.65
N GLN A 337 -5.14 29.85 -9.35
CA GLN A 337 -4.04 30.39 -10.14
C GLN A 337 -2.82 30.75 -9.30
N GLN A 338 -3.00 31.18 -8.05
CA GLN A 338 -1.90 31.49 -7.13
C GLN A 338 -1.09 30.23 -6.81
N THR A 339 -1.74 29.11 -6.52
CA THR A 339 -1.10 27.80 -6.32
C THR A 339 -0.29 27.40 -7.54
N VAL A 340 -0.84 27.57 -8.74
CA VAL A 340 -0.13 27.23 -9.99
C VAL A 340 1.11 28.10 -10.19
N ASN A 341 1.00 29.42 -9.95
CA ASN A 341 2.12 30.35 -10.06
C ASN A 341 3.22 30.02 -9.03
N ILE A 342 2.84 29.69 -7.80
CA ILE A 342 3.80 29.25 -6.76
C ILE A 342 4.56 28.01 -7.22
N VAL A 343 3.87 27.01 -7.77
CA VAL A 343 4.50 25.78 -8.25
C VAL A 343 5.48 26.07 -9.38
N GLU A 344 5.10 26.87 -10.37
CA GLU A 344 5.94 27.22 -11.51
C GLU A 344 7.21 27.95 -11.07
N GLU A 345 7.06 29.06 -10.35
CA GLU A 345 8.19 29.90 -9.93
C GLU A 345 9.13 29.19 -8.96
N TYR A 346 8.56 28.49 -7.98
CA TYR A 346 9.35 27.72 -7.02
C TYR A 346 10.12 26.57 -7.68
N ALA A 347 9.45 25.79 -8.56
CA ALA A 347 10.10 24.67 -9.22
C ALA A 347 11.25 25.12 -10.12
N LYS A 348 11.10 26.24 -10.82
CA LYS A 348 12.17 26.85 -11.63
C LYS A 348 13.32 27.34 -10.75
N ALA A 349 13.02 28.06 -9.65
CA ALA A 349 14.02 28.58 -8.73
C ALA A 349 14.84 27.47 -8.03
N GLN A 350 14.21 26.32 -7.75
CA GLN A 350 14.85 25.17 -7.11
C GLN A 350 15.48 24.16 -8.08
N GLY A 351 15.37 24.40 -9.40
CA GLY A 351 15.84 23.45 -10.40
C GLY A 351 15.11 22.09 -10.34
N LEU A 352 13.83 22.09 -9.95
CA LEU A 352 12.93 20.92 -9.97
C LEU A 352 12.16 20.80 -11.27
N TRP A 353 12.21 21.82 -12.14
CA TRP A 353 11.63 21.80 -13.47
C TRP A 353 12.34 20.76 -14.36
N ALA A 354 11.61 20.16 -15.29
CA ALA A 354 12.15 19.16 -16.21
C ALA A 354 13.39 19.69 -16.94
N SER A 355 14.47 18.91 -16.95
CA SER A 355 15.74 19.22 -17.61
C SER A 355 16.45 17.93 -17.97
N GLU A 356 17.37 18.00 -18.95
CA GLU A 356 18.09 16.82 -19.45
C GLU A 356 19.43 16.55 -18.75
N GLU A 357 19.99 17.55 -18.06
CA GLU A 357 21.31 17.47 -17.42
C GLU A 357 21.25 16.86 -16.00
N ILE A 358 20.88 15.59 -15.92
CA ILE A 358 20.77 14.86 -14.66
C ILE A 358 21.70 13.65 -14.66
N GLU A 359 22.39 13.45 -13.54
CA GLU A 359 23.23 12.28 -13.31
C GLU A 359 22.53 11.25 -12.45
N PHE A 360 22.45 9.99 -12.91
CA PHE A 360 21.80 8.88 -12.24
C PHE A 360 22.79 7.80 -11.84
N THR A 361 22.42 6.93 -10.91
CA THR A 361 23.21 5.74 -10.56
C THR A 361 23.33 4.79 -11.75
N ASP A 362 22.21 4.57 -12.45
CA ASP A 362 22.13 3.74 -13.66
C ASP A 362 20.93 4.20 -14.50
N LYS A 363 20.82 3.72 -15.71
CA LYS A 363 19.78 4.15 -16.68
C LYS A 363 19.10 2.98 -17.36
N LEU A 364 17.83 3.17 -17.70
CA LEU A 364 17.03 2.36 -18.60
C LEU A 364 16.37 3.26 -19.65
N THR A 365 16.09 2.71 -20.82
CA THR A 365 15.37 3.43 -21.88
C THR A 365 14.22 2.57 -22.40
N LEU A 366 13.05 3.17 -22.53
CA LEU A 366 11.87 2.60 -23.20
C LEU A 366 11.50 3.46 -24.41
N ASP A 367 11.50 2.83 -25.57
CA ASP A 367 10.80 3.38 -26.74
C ASP A 367 9.33 3.00 -26.64
N MET A 368 8.47 3.98 -26.33
CA MET A 368 7.03 3.75 -26.15
C MET A 368 6.33 3.28 -27.43
N SER A 369 6.93 3.49 -28.61
CA SER A 369 6.37 2.96 -29.87
C SER A 369 6.42 1.42 -29.95
N THR A 370 7.16 0.76 -29.07
CA THR A 370 7.25 -0.70 -28.97
C THR A 370 6.23 -1.32 -28.01
N VAL A 371 5.45 -0.51 -27.30
CA VAL A 371 4.42 -0.99 -26.38
C VAL A 371 3.29 -1.65 -27.16
N VAL A 372 2.86 -2.79 -26.69
CA VAL A 372 1.80 -3.59 -27.32
C VAL A 372 0.74 -4.00 -26.28
N PRO A 373 -0.50 -4.29 -26.72
CA PRO A 373 -1.56 -4.73 -25.82
C PRO A 373 -1.15 -5.94 -24.98
N THR A 374 -1.39 -5.86 -23.67
CA THR A 374 -0.76 -6.72 -22.67
C THR A 374 -1.69 -6.94 -21.47
N ILE A 375 -1.61 -8.11 -20.87
CA ILE A 375 -2.15 -8.41 -19.54
C ILE A 375 -1.02 -8.90 -18.63
N SER A 376 -1.26 -9.01 -17.33
CA SER A 376 -0.31 -9.63 -16.39
C SER A 376 -0.98 -10.64 -15.48
N GLY A 377 -0.37 -11.81 -15.34
CA GLY A 377 -0.86 -12.87 -14.49
C GLY A 377 -0.30 -14.25 -14.86
N PRO A 378 -0.77 -15.28 -14.15
CA PRO A 378 -1.93 -15.30 -13.24
C PRO A 378 -1.64 -15.00 -11.77
N LYS A 379 -0.38 -14.75 -11.39
CA LYS A 379 0.01 -14.68 -9.96
C LYS A 379 0.68 -13.40 -9.52
N ARG A 380 1.37 -12.69 -10.43
CA ARG A 380 2.17 -11.51 -10.07
C ARG A 380 2.02 -10.40 -11.11
N PRO A 381 2.14 -9.12 -10.72
CA PRO A 381 2.03 -7.98 -11.65
C PRO A 381 3.11 -7.95 -12.73
N GLN A 382 4.29 -8.51 -12.47
CA GLN A 382 5.39 -8.60 -13.43
C GLN A 382 5.30 -9.78 -14.40
N ASP A 383 4.34 -10.68 -14.23
CA ASP A 383 4.12 -11.83 -15.13
C ASP A 383 3.39 -11.34 -16.40
N LYS A 384 4.09 -10.52 -17.18
CA LYS A 384 3.58 -9.91 -18.41
C LYS A 384 3.30 -10.97 -19.48
N VAL A 385 2.13 -10.89 -20.09
CA VAL A 385 1.68 -11.75 -21.20
C VAL A 385 1.14 -10.88 -22.33
N LEU A 386 1.61 -11.10 -23.54
CA LEU A 386 1.07 -10.40 -24.71
C LEU A 386 -0.37 -10.83 -24.94
N LEU A 387 -1.24 -9.89 -25.29
CA LEU A 387 -2.66 -10.18 -25.47
C LEU A 387 -2.90 -11.24 -26.56
N THR A 388 -2.04 -11.26 -27.61
CA THR A 388 -2.02 -12.29 -28.66
C THR A 388 -1.69 -13.69 -28.18
N GLU A 389 -1.08 -13.81 -26.99
CA GLU A 389 -0.63 -15.08 -26.40
C GLU A 389 -1.47 -15.49 -25.18
N ALA A 390 -2.42 -14.64 -24.76
CA ALA A 390 -3.14 -14.80 -23.50
C ALA A 390 -3.83 -16.16 -23.37
N SER A 391 -4.56 -16.59 -24.41
CA SER A 391 -5.27 -17.87 -24.46
C SER A 391 -4.31 -19.07 -24.37
N THR A 392 -3.23 -19.06 -25.15
CA THR A 392 -2.22 -20.15 -25.15
C THR A 392 -1.41 -20.17 -23.85
N ASN A 393 -1.07 -19.01 -23.32
CA ASN A 393 -0.42 -18.90 -22.02
C ASN A 393 -1.28 -19.47 -20.89
N PHE A 394 -2.59 -19.15 -20.88
CA PHE A 394 -3.51 -19.69 -19.88
C PHE A 394 -3.55 -21.23 -19.92
N LYS A 395 -3.66 -21.85 -21.11
CA LYS A 395 -3.64 -23.31 -21.25
C LYS A 395 -2.42 -23.94 -20.60
N LYS A 396 -1.24 -23.39 -20.90
CA LYS A 396 0.03 -23.85 -20.34
C LYS A 396 0.07 -23.73 -18.82
N VAL A 397 -0.36 -22.59 -18.28
CA VAL A 397 -0.37 -22.35 -16.83
C VAL A 397 -1.39 -23.26 -16.14
N PHE A 398 -2.56 -23.45 -16.72
CA PHE A 398 -3.59 -24.35 -16.21
C PHE A 398 -3.08 -25.79 -16.10
N GLU A 399 -2.49 -26.33 -17.18
CA GLU A 399 -1.90 -27.68 -17.20
C GLU A 399 -0.82 -27.83 -16.11
N GLN A 400 0.05 -26.86 -15.96
CA GLN A 400 1.10 -26.87 -14.93
C GLN A 400 0.56 -26.80 -13.51
N ALA A 401 -0.50 -26.02 -13.28
CA ALA A 401 -1.06 -25.81 -11.96
C ALA A 401 -1.95 -26.96 -11.48
N THR A 402 -2.62 -27.65 -12.42
CA THR A 402 -3.64 -28.66 -12.09
C THR A 402 -3.23 -30.09 -12.45
N ASN A 403 -2.20 -30.27 -13.27
CA ASN A 403 -1.84 -31.56 -13.92
C ASN A 403 -2.99 -32.16 -14.78
N LYS A 404 -4.00 -31.33 -15.14
CA LYS A 404 -5.10 -31.73 -16.02
C LYS A 404 -4.77 -31.34 -17.46
N LYS A 405 -5.07 -32.23 -18.40
CA LYS A 405 -4.97 -31.97 -19.86
C LYS A 405 -6.29 -31.45 -20.44
N GLU A 406 -7.40 -31.86 -19.85
CA GLU A 406 -8.74 -31.45 -20.24
C GLU A 406 -9.40 -30.63 -19.12
N GLN A 407 -10.28 -29.72 -19.53
CA GLN A 407 -11.03 -28.90 -18.59
C GLN A 407 -12.17 -29.66 -17.98
N THR A 408 -12.36 -29.53 -16.68
CA THR A 408 -13.55 -30.00 -15.97
C THR A 408 -14.68 -29.01 -16.18
N ILE A 409 -15.88 -29.51 -16.48
CA ILE A 409 -17.11 -28.72 -16.63
C ILE A 409 -18.04 -29.12 -15.49
N SER A 410 -18.58 -28.12 -14.79
CA SER A 410 -19.51 -28.29 -13.69
C SER A 410 -20.81 -27.55 -13.97
N LYS A 411 -21.94 -28.24 -13.87
CA LYS A 411 -23.27 -27.66 -13.98
C LYS A 411 -23.55 -26.86 -12.71
N VAL A 412 -24.06 -25.63 -12.85
CA VAL A 412 -24.42 -24.78 -11.72
C VAL A 412 -25.87 -25.04 -11.34
N ASN A 413 -26.11 -25.42 -10.10
CA ASN A 413 -27.44 -25.77 -9.59
C ASN A 413 -28.41 -24.57 -9.69
N GLY A 414 -29.64 -24.84 -10.15
CA GLY A 414 -30.69 -23.83 -10.29
C GLY A 414 -30.51 -22.86 -11.47
N THR A 415 -29.61 -23.20 -12.41
CA THR A 415 -29.36 -22.43 -13.64
C THR A 415 -29.36 -23.32 -14.88
N ASP A 416 -29.41 -22.70 -16.05
CA ASP A 416 -29.30 -23.34 -17.36
C ASP A 416 -27.88 -23.35 -17.93
N PHE A 417 -26.90 -22.85 -17.20
CA PHE A 417 -25.52 -22.77 -17.62
C PHE A 417 -24.60 -23.71 -16.81
N ALA A 418 -23.43 -23.94 -17.34
CA ALA A 418 -22.30 -24.61 -16.68
C ALA A 418 -21.07 -23.69 -16.67
N ILE A 419 -20.21 -23.89 -15.67
CA ILE A 419 -18.89 -23.27 -15.59
C ILE A 419 -17.81 -24.35 -15.78
N LYS A 420 -16.64 -23.94 -16.22
CA LYS A 420 -15.51 -24.84 -16.46
C LYS A 420 -14.19 -24.29 -15.95
N ASP A 421 -13.18 -25.10 -15.88
CA ASP A 421 -11.81 -24.61 -15.64
C ASP A 421 -11.49 -23.47 -16.60
N GLY A 422 -11.05 -22.34 -16.09
CA GLY A 422 -10.78 -21.13 -16.87
C GLY A 422 -11.98 -20.18 -17.05
N SER A 423 -13.16 -20.49 -16.51
CA SER A 423 -14.28 -19.55 -16.47
C SER A 423 -13.90 -18.31 -15.68
N ILE A 424 -14.17 -17.14 -16.25
CA ILE A 424 -14.01 -15.83 -15.59
C ILE A 424 -15.21 -15.66 -14.67
N LEU A 425 -14.95 -15.69 -13.36
CA LEU A 425 -15.97 -15.60 -12.33
C LEU A 425 -16.07 -14.20 -11.72
N ILE A 426 -15.00 -13.38 -11.84
CA ILE A 426 -14.98 -11.99 -11.43
C ILE A 426 -14.35 -11.16 -12.56
N ALA A 427 -15.06 -10.11 -12.98
CA ALA A 427 -14.55 -9.07 -13.87
C ALA A 427 -14.77 -7.71 -13.19
N ALA A 428 -13.69 -7.07 -12.71
CA ALA A 428 -13.80 -5.89 -11.88
C ALA A 428 -13.00 -4.70 -12.45
N ILE A 429 -13.70 -3.58 -12.70
CA ILE A 429 -13.06 -2.30 -12.89
C ILE A 429 -12.85 -1.71 -11.49
N THR A 430 -11.59 -1.74 -11.02
CA THR A 430 -11.23 -1.36 -9.64
C THR A 430 -10.60 0.02 -9.56
N SER A 431 -10.62 0.63 -8.38
CA SER A 431 -10.13 1.98 -8.12
C SER A 431 -8.60 2.12 -8.10
N CYS A 432 -7.84 1.03 -8.06
CA CYS A 432 -6.45 1.08 -7.60
C CYS A 432 -5.48 1.81 -8.52
N THR A 433 -5.47 1.53 -9.84
CA THR A 433 -4.43 2.07 -10.73
C THR A 433 -5.02 2.88 -11.88
N ASN A 434 -6.04 2.34 -12.52
CA ASN A 434 -6.48 2.81 -13.83
C ASN A 434 -7.61 3.86 -13.76
N THR A 435 -8.38 3.94 -12.68
CA THR A 435 -9.54 4.86 -12.65
C THR A 435 -9.15 6.34 -12.51
N SER A 436 -7.91 6.63 -12.09
CA SER A 436 -7.35 7.99 -12.17
C SER A 436 -7.06 8.45 -13.61
N ASN A 437 -7.09 7.51 -14.57
CA ASN A 437 -6.86 7.81 -15.98
C ASN A 437 -8.20 7.79 -16.76
N PRO A 438 -8.75 8.95 -17.10
CA PRO A 438 -10.06 9.03 -17.74
C PRO A 438 -10.07 8.43 -19.15
N ASN A 439 -8.92 8.34 -19.85
CA ASN A 439 -8.86 7.74 -21.18
C ASN A 439 -9.28 6.27 -21.17
N VAL A 440 -8.79 5.49 -20.19
CA VAL A 440 -9.11 4.05 -20.12
C VAL A 440 -10.54 3.80 -19.63
N LEU A 441 -11.10 4.70 -18.81
CA LEU A 441 -12.49 4.60 -18.36
C LEU A 441 -13.48 4.97 -19.47
N ILE A 442 -13.22 6.05 -20.21
CA ILE A 442 -13.99 6.41 -21.40
C ILE A 442 -13.88 5.29 -22.45
N GLY A 443 -12.68 4.74 -22.62
CA GLY A 443 -12.46 3.59 -23.51
C GLY A 443 -13.30 2.37 -23.14
N ALA A 444 -13.39 2.04 -21.84
CA ALA A 444 -14.25 0.96 -21.34
C ALA A 444 -15.74 1.25 -21.59
N GLY A 445 -16.19 2.48 -21.35
CA GLY A 445 -17.57 2.91 -21.61
C GLY A 445 -17.94 2.89 -23.09
N LEU A 446 -17.03 3.32 -23.98
CA LEU A 446 -17.24 3.27 -25.43
C LEU A 446 -17.28 1.83 -25.96
N LEU A 447 -16.40 0.96 -25.44
CA LEU A 447 -16.45 -0.48 -25.76
C LEU A 447 -17.76 -1.09 -25.31
N ALA A 448 -18.22 -0.79 -24.10
CA ALA A 448 -19.50 -1.26 -23.57
C ALA A 448 -20.66 -0.75 -24.45
N LYS A 449 -20.64 0.51 -24.89
CA LYS A 449 -21.63 1.07 -25.82
C LYS A 449 -21.71 0.27 -27.10
N LYS A 450 -20.59 0.10 -27.79
CA LYS A 450 -20.55 -0.66 -29.06
C LYS A 450 -20.99 -2.12 -28.86
N ALA A 451 -20.58 -2.77 -27.77
CA ALA A 451 -21.00 -4.14 -27.46
C ALA A 451 -22.52 -4.26 -27.29
N VAL A 452 -23.12 -3.35 -26.53
CA VAL A 452 -24.59 -3.31 -26.30
C VAL A 452 -25.33 -2.99 -27.61
N GLU A 453 -24.84 -2.08 -28.43
CA GLU A 453 -25.42 -1.75 -29.72
C GLU A 453 -25.41 -2.94 -30.69
N PHE A 454 -24.43 -3.84 -30.57
CA PHE A 454 -24.41 -5.11 -31.32
C PHE A 454 -25.21 -6.24 -30.64
N GLY A 455 -25.82 -6.00 -29.47
CA GLY A 455 -26.61 -7.00 -28.76
C GLY A 455 -25.79 -8.02 -27.98
N LEU A 456 -24.53 -7.70 -27.66
CA LEU A 456 -23.68 -8.56 -26.82
C LEU A 456 -24.03 -8.41 -25.35
N GLU A 457 -23.94 -9.51 -24.62
CA GLU A 457 -24.21 -9.60 -23.19
C GLU A 457 -23.04 -10.25 -22.44
N VAL A 458 -22.84 -9.86 -21.18
CA VAL A 458 -21.91 -10.52 -20.27
C VAL A 458 -22.42 -11.91 -19.91
N LYS A 459 -21.52 -12.86 -19.75
CA LYS A 459 -21.91 -14.24 -19.39
C LYS A 459 -22.48 -14.27 -17.96
N PRO A 460 -23.58 -15.05 -17.73
CA PRO A 460 -24.36 -15.01 -16.49
C PRO A 460 -23.60 -15.45 -15.23
N TRP A 461 -22.48 -16.14 -15.38
CA TRP A 461 -21.64 -16.56 -14.25
C TRP A 461 -20.58 -15.53 -13.85
N VAL A 462 -20.44 -14.42 -14.58
CA VAL A 462 -19.41 -13.41 -14.32
C VAL A 462 -19.96 -12.35 -13.34
N LYS A 463 -19.36 -12.26 -12.17
CA LYS A 463 -19.62 -11.16 -11.24
C LYS A 463 -18.88 -9.90 -11.73
N THR A 464 -19.65 -8.92 -12.21
CA THR A 464 -19.11 -7.65 -12.68
C THR A 464 -19.23 -6.56 -11.63
N SER A 465 -18.33 -5.57 -11.66
CA SER A 465 -18.38 -4.41 -10.77
C SER A 465 -17.60 -3.23 -11.32
N LEU A 466 -18.07 -2.01 -11.00
CA LEU A 466 -17.35 -0.75 -11.20
C LEU A 466 -17.18 -0.06 -9.86
N ALA A 467 -15.91 0.06 -9.40
CA ALA A 467 -15.54 0.77 -8.19
C ALA A 467 -14.52 1.86 -8.53
N PRO A 468 -14.97 3.09 -8.87
CA PRO A 468 -14.06 4.17 -9.23
C PRO A 468 -13.23 4.67 -8.06
N GLY A 469 -12.08 5.28 -8.36
CA GLY A 469 -11.20 5.88 -7.36
C GLY A 469 -11.65 7.26 -6.88
N SER A 470 -12.58 7.92 -7.56
CA SER A 470 -13.22 9.16 -7.10
C SER A 470 -14.60 9.35 -7.73
N GLN A 471 -15.39 10.24 -7.15
CA GLN A 471 -16.73 10.58 -7.67
C GLN A 471 -16.66 11.34 -9.02
N VAL A 472 -15.54 11.97 -9.34
CA VAL A 472 -15.33 12.66 -10.63
C VAL A 472 -15.46 11.67 -11.80
N VAL A 473 -15.05 10.42 -11.59
CA VAL A 473 -15.17 9.35 -12.60
C VAL A 473 -16.65 9.12 -12.97
N THR A 474 -17.53 9.04 -11.99
CA THR A 474 -18.96 8.88 -12.22
C THR A 474 -19.52 10.08 -12.98
N ASP A 475 -19.15 11.31 -12.56
CA ASP A 475 -19.65 12.53 -13.21
C ASP A 475 -19.33 12.58 -14.72
N TYR A 476 -18.11 12.27 -15.12
CA TYR A 476 -17.78 12.32 -16.55
C TYR A 476 -18.35 11.14 -17.34
N LEU A 477 -18.48 9.95 -16.75
CA LEU A 477 -19.16 8.82 -17.41
C LEU A 477 -20.64 9.10 -17.62
N GLU A 478 -21.32 9.69 -16.65
CA GLU A 478 -22.72 10.13 -16.76
C GLU A 478 -22.90 11.21 -17.82
N LYS A 479 -22.04 12.24 -17.81
CA LYS A 479 -22.09 13.32 -18.80
C LYS A 479 -21.82 12.83 -20.23
N ALA A 480 -20.96 11.80 -20.37
CA ALA A 480 -20.71 11.13 -21.64
C ALA A 480 -21.85 10.18 -22.04
N GLY A 481 -22.81 9.87 -21.13
CA GLY A 481 -23.85 8.89 -21.34
C GLY A 481 -23.36 7.46 -21.47
N LEU A 482 -22.17 7.15 -20.92
CA LEU A 482 -21.51 5.84 -21.02
C LEU A 482 -21.85 4.92 -19.84
N ASN A 483 -22.22 5.47 -18.68
CA ASN A 483 -22.67 4.69 -17.53
C ASN A 483 -23.83 3.74 -17.87
N ILE A 484 -24.81 4.19 -18.69
CA ILE A 484 -25.97 3.40 -19.13
C ILE A 484 -25.56 2.08 -19.81
N TYR A 485 -24.49 2.10 -20.59
CA TYR A 485 -24.01 0.92 -21.32
C TYR A 485 -23.18 0.01 -20.42
N LEU A 486 -22.38 0.59 -19.52
CA LEU A 486 -21.68 -0.17 -18.47
C LEU A 486 -22.69 -0.88 -17.56
N ASP A 487 -23.75 -0.19 -17.13
CA ASP A 487 -24.83 -0.75 -16.30
C ASP A 487 -25.56 -1.91 -17.02
N LYS A 488 -25.84 -1.78 -18.32
CA LYS A 488 -26.45 -2.86 -19.13
C LYS A 488 -25.58 -4.11 -19.18
N LEU A 489 -24.27 -3.96 -19.10
CA LEU A 489 -23.32 -5.08 -19.02
C LEU A 489 -23.04 -5.53 -17.57
N GLY A 490 -23.77 -4.98 -16.59
CA GLY A 490 -23.63 -5.33 -15.17
C GLY A 490 -22.47 -4.64 -14.45
N PHE A 491 -21.74 -3.73 -15.12
CA PHE A 491 -20.69 -2.91 -14.48
C PHE A 491 -21.30 -1.70 -13.76
N ASN A 492 -22.27 -1.99 -12.88
CA ASN A 492 -22.88 -0.97 -12.02
C ASN A 492 -21.88 -0.47 -10.98
N LEU A 493 -22.07 0.79 -10.58
CA LEU A 493 -21.34 1.36 -9.44
C LEU A 493 -21.61 0.55 -8.18
N VAL A 494 -20.54 0.13 -7.48
CA VAL A 494 -20.64 -0.67 -6.25
C VAL A 494 -20.08 0.03 -5.01
N GLY A 495 -19.28 1.07 -5.19
CA GLY A 495 -18.63 1.85 -4.13
C GLY A 495 -17.50 2.69 -4.66
N TYR A 496 -16.98 3.58 -3.81
CA TYR A 496 -15.75 4.34 -4.06
C TYR A 496 -14.70 3.93 -3.04
N GLY A 497 -13.54 3.44 -3.49
CA GLY A 497 -12.46 2.99 -2.60
C GLY A 497 -11.87 1.65 -3.00
N CYS A 498 -11.03 1.09 -2.14
CA CYS A 498 -10.30 -0.15 -2.41
C CYS A 498 -11.22 -1.37 -2.23
N THR A 499 -11.60 -2.02 -3.33
CA THR A 499 -12.52 -3.15 -3.33
C THR A 499 -11.82 -4.46 -3.70
N THR A 500 -12.02 -4.96 -4.92
CA THR A 500 -11.54 -6.27 -5.37
C THR A 500 -10.04 -6.48 -5.18
N CYS A 501 -9.21 -5.48 -5.43
CA CYS A 501 -7.75 -5.58 -5.32
C CYS A 501 -7.24 -5.90 -3.89
N ILE A 502 -8.01 -5.60 -2.84
CA ILE A 502 -7.65 -5.90 -1.44
C ILE A 502 -8.38 -7.12 -0.88
N GLY A 503 -9.21 -7.78 -1.68
CA GLY A 503 -10.01 -8.90 -1.22
C GLY A 503 -11.42 -8.53 -0.76
N ASN A 504 -11.84 -7.29 -1.00
CA ASN A 504 -13.20 -6.81 -0.73
C ASN A 504 -14.15 -7.07 -1.92
N SER A 505 -13.90 -8.14 -2.68
CA SER A 505 -14.74 -8.54 -3.83
C SER A 505 -16.14 -8.95 -3.41
N GLY A 506 -16.37 -9.20 -2.13
CA GLY A 506 -17.59 -9.80 -1.63
C GLY A 506 -17.76 -11.27 -2.05
N PRO A 507 -18.85 -11.93 -1.66
CA PRO A 507 -19.09 -13.34 -1.96
C PRO A 507 -19.40 -13.55 -3.44
N LEU A 508 -19.01 -14.71 -3.95
CA LEU A 508 -19.62 -15.30 -5.16
C LEU A 508 -20.98 -15.90 -4.80
N ALA A 509 -21.84 -16.12 -5.80
CA ALA A 509 -23.11 -16.80 -5.59
C ALA A 509 -22.87 -18.23 -5.05
N ASP A 510 -23.67 -18.65 -4.07
CA ASP A 510 -23.47 -19.93 -3.36
C ASP A 510 -23.44 -21.12 -4.32
N ASN A 511 -24.33 -21.17 -5.30
CA ASN A 511 -24.37 -22.23 -6.31
C ASN A 511 -23.10 -22.29 -7.20
N ILE A 512 -22.48 -21.13 -7.46
CA ILE A 512 -21.18 -21.07 -8.16
C ILE A 512 -20.06 -21.60 -7.25
N VAL A 513 -20.05 -21.21 -5.96
CA VAL A 513 -19.10 -21.72 -4.97
C VAL A 513 -19.23 -23.23 -4.82
N GLU A 514 -20.45 -23.75 -4.71
CA GLU A 514 -20.72 -25.20 -4.66
C GLU A 514 -20.14 -25.93 -5.89
N ALA A 515 -20.36 -25.41 -7.09
CA ALA A 515 -19.83 -26.00 -8.33
C ALA A 515 -18.30 -25.98 -8.37
N ILE A 516 -17.65 -24.86 -7.92
CA ILE A 516 -16.18 -24.78 -7.82
C ILE A 516 -15.63 -25.82 -6.85
N GLN A 517 -16.23 -25.94 -5.66
CA GLN A 517 -15.75 -26.83 -4.61
C GLN A 517 -15.95 -28.30 -4.98
N LYS A 518 -17.15 -28.65 -5.51
CA LYS A 518 -17.51 -30.01 -5.91
C LYS A 518 -16.52 -30.60 -6.91
N ASP A 519 -16.19 -29.86 -7.94
CA ASP A 519 -15.37 -30.34 -9.05
C ASP A 519 -13.95 -29.77 -9.08
N SER A 520 -13.55 -29.07 -8.01
CA SER A 520 -12.23 -28.43 -7.82
C SER A 520 -11.82 -27.58 -9.02
N LEU A 521 -12.74 -26.72 -9.49
CA LEU A 521 -12.53 -25.90 -10.68
C LEU A 521 -11.44 -24.85 -10.50
N TYR A 522 -10.72 -24.58 -11.59
CA TYR A 522 -9.71 -23.54 -11.69
C TYR A 522 -10.34 -22.22 -12.19
N GLY A 523 -11.00 -21.50 -11.25
CA GLY A 523 -11.66 -20.22 -11.54
C GLY A 523 -10.68 -19.08 -11.79
N VAL A 524 -11.10 -18.11 -12.60
CA VAL A 524 -10.30 -16.96 -13.04
C VAL A 524 -10.95 -15.64 -12.65
N SER A 525 -10.14 -14.61 -12.32
CA SER A 525 -10.56 -13.22 -12.27
C SER A 525 -9.77 -12.37 -13.26
N VAL A 526 -10.42 -11.33 -13.81
CA VAL A 526 -9.79 -10.28 -14.58
C VAL A 526 -10.14 -8.93 -13.95
N LEU A 527 -9.13 -8.15 -13.60
CA LEU A 527 -9.34 -6.89 -12.88
C LEU A 527 -8.39 -5.79 -13.37
N SER A 528 -8.86 -4.55 -13.32
CA SER A 528 -8.05 -3.36 -13.65
C SER A 528 -7.23 -2.84 -12.47
N GLY A 529 -6.80 -3.75 -11.60
CA GLY A 529 -6.03 -3.44 -10.40
C GLY A 529 -4.52 -3.45 -10.59
N ASN A 530 -3.79 -3.49 -9.48
CA ASN A 530 -2.33 -3.51 -9.43
C ASN A 530 -1.75 -4.80 -8.81
N ARG A 531 -2.54 -5.60 -8.12
CA ARG A 531 -2.14 -6.84 -7.46
C ARG A 531 -3.09 -7.98 -7.78
N ASN A 532 -2.51 -9.14 -8.06
CA ASN A 532 -3.23 -10.33 -8.49
C ASN A 532 -2.75 -11.61 -7.78
N PHE A 533 -2.32 -11.48 -6.52
CA PHE A 533 -1.82 -12.61 -5.74
C PHE A 533 -2.94 -13.63 -5.47
N GLU A 534 -2.62 -14.92 -5.54
CA GLU A 534 -3.54 -16.00 -5.22
C GLU A 534 -4.08 -15.88 -3.78
N GLY A 535 -5.38 -16.12 -3.61
CA GLY A 535 -6.07 -15.99 -2.32
C GLY A 535 -6.33 -14.56 -1.85
N ARG A 536 -5.80 -13.54 -2.57
CA ARG A 536 -6.03 -12.13 -2.22
C ARG A 536 -7.37 -11.61 -2.76
N ILE A 537 -7.71 -11.95 -4.01
CA ILE A 537 -8.90 -11.41 -4.70
C ILE A 537 -10.17 -12.12 -4.19
N SER A 538 -10.12 -13.43 -4.15
CA SER A 538 -11.18 -14.29 -3.61
C SER A 538 -10.59 -15.64 -3.20
N PRO A 539 -11.07 -16.27 -2.13
CA PRO A 539 -10.58 -17.59 -1.70
C PRO A 539 -10.89 -18.69 -2.71
N HIS A 540 -11.86 -18.48 -3.61
CA HIS A 540 -12.32 -19.45 -4.60
C HIS A 540 -11.65 -19.32 -5.97
N ILE A 541 -10.86 -18.26 -6.18
CA ILE A 541 -10.20 -17.95 -7.45
C ILE A 541 -8.71 -18.35 -7.39
N LYS A 542 -8.26 -19.07 -8.42
CA LYS A 542 -6.90 -19.59 -8.50
C LYS A 542 -5.99 -18.77 -9.40
N ALA A 543 -6.52 -18.20 -10.49
CA ALA A 543 -5.79 -17.39 -11.45
C ALA A 543 -6.37 -15.98 -11.50
N ASN A 544 -5.50 -14.97 -11.39
CA ASN A 544 -5.90 -13.58 -11.37
C ASN A 544 -5.10 -12.80 -12.41
N TYR A 545 -5.79 -12.10 -13.32
CA TYR A 545 -5.15 -11.32 -14.38
C TYR A 545 -5.42 -9.84 -14.23
N LEU A 546 -4.35 -9.04 -14.39
CA LEU A 546 -4.44 -7.59 -14.49
C LEU A 546 -4.60 -7.20 -15.96
N ALA A 547 -5.55 -6.33 -16.23
CA ALA A 547 -5.87 -5.86 -17.58
C ALA A 547 -6.37 -4.42 -17.54
N SER A 548 -6.34 -3.73 -18.70
CA SER A 548 -6.96 -2.42 -18.81
C SER A 548 -8.49 -2.49 -18.62
N PRO A 549 -9.15 -1.42 -18.17
CA PRO A 549 -10.61 -1.37 -18.04
C PRO A 549 -11.37 -1.81 -19.30
N PRO A 550 -11.00 -1.40 -20.54
CA PRO A 550 -11.65 -1.93 -21.76
C PRO A 550 -11.47 -3.45 -21.89
N LEU A 551 -10.30 -3.99 -21.58
CA LEU A 551 -10.07 -5.44 -21.64
C LEU A 551 -10.83 -6.19 -20.55
N VAL A 552 -11.06 -5.60 -19.38
CA VAL A 552 -11.93 -6.20 -18.33
C VAL A 552 -13.35 -6.39 -18.88
N VAL A 553 -13.89 -5.39 -19.59
CA VAL A 553 -15.21 -5.50 -20.24
C VAL A 553 -15.20 -6.59 -21.33
N ALA A 554 -14.16 -6.60 -22.18
CA ALA A 554 -14.02 -7.61 -23.24
C ALA A 554 -13.95 -9.05 -22.67
N TYR A 555 -13.20 -9.28 -21.62
CA TYR A 555 -13.11 -10.59 -20.98
C TYR A 555 -14.41 -11.00 -20.25
N ALA A 556 -15.17 -10.04 -19.72
CA ALA A 556 -16.49 -10.32 -19.16
C ALA A 556 -17.47 -10.82 -20.24
N LEU A 557 -17.44 -10.21 -21.44
CA LEU A 557 -18.21 -10.66 -22.60
C LEU A 557 -17.76 -12.06 -23.07
N ALA A 558 -16.46 -12.33 -23.09
CA ALA A 558 -15.89 -13.64 -23.44
C ALA A 558 -16.27 -14.71 -22.41
N GLY A 559 -16.23 -14.38 -21.11
CA GLY A 559 -16.56 -15.27 -19.98
C GLY A 559 -15.57 -16.39 -19.70
N HIS A 560 -14.48 -16.48 -20.45
CA HIS A 560 -13.49 -17.55 -20.35
C HIS A 560 -12.10 -17.11 -20.78
N MET A 561 -11.06 -17.54 -20.08
CA MET A 561 -9.67 -17.10 -20.35
C MET A 561 -9.03 -17.72 -21.59
N GLU A 562 -9.56 -18.86 -22.08
CA GLU A 562 -9.10 -19.45 -23.34
C GLU A 562 -9.62 -18.73 -24.60
N PHE A 563 -10.55 -17.79 -24.45
CA PHE A 563 -11.06 -17.01 -25.56
C PHE A 563 -9.93 -16.16 -26.16
N ASP A 564 -9.63 -16.36 -27.44
CA ASP A 564 -8.67 -15.56 -28.17
C ASP A 564 -9.34 -14.27 -28.64
N LEU A 565 -9.07 -13.16 -27.93
CA LEU A 565 -9.72 -11.87 -28.20
C LEU A 565 -9.55 -11.37 -29.64
N TYR A 566 -8.54 -11.83 -30.38
CA TYR A 566 -8.32 -11.41 -31.76
C TYR A 566 -8.95 -12.32 -32.80
N LYS A 567 -9.23 -13.57 -32.45
CA LYS A 567 -9.70 -14.58 -33.42
C LYS A 567 -11.13 -15.03 -33.19
N ASP A 568 -11.55 -15.10 -31.91
CA ASP A 568 -12.86 -15.65 -31.59
C ASP A 568 -13.94 -14.58 -31.66
N SER A 569 -15.13 -14.98 -32.13
CA SER A 569 -16.30 -14.10 -32.21
C SER A 569 -17.01 -14.04 -30.86
N PHE A 570 -17.36 -12.83 -30.39
CA PHE A 570 -18.19 -12.63 -29.20
C PHE A 570 -19.65 -13.05 -29.38
N GLY A 571 -20.09 -13.20 -30.63
CA GLY A 571 -21.45 -13.51 -31.03
C GLY A 571 -21.77 -12.96 -32.41
N LYS A 572 -23.06 -12.90 -32.73
CA LYS A 572 -23.54 -12.38 -34.02
C LYS A 572 -24.41 -11.15 -33.78
N ASP A 573 -24.31 -10.19 -34.70
CA ASP A 573 -25.21 -9.04 -34.75
C ASP A 573 -26.61 -9.44 -35.24
N GLN A 574 -27.51 -8.49 -35.27
CA GLN A 574 -28.90 -8.67 -35.72
C GLN A 574 -29.01 -9.17 -37.19
N ASN A 575 -27.95 -9.01 -37.98
CA ASN A 575 -27.85 -9.47 -39.36
C ASN A 575 -27.15 -10.81 -39.49
N GLY A 576 -26.77 -11.45 -38.41
CA GLY A 576 -26.07 -12.72 -38.36
C GLY A 576 -24.56 -12.64 -38.68
N LYS A 577 -23.96 -11.44 -38.71
CA LYS A 577 -22.51 -11.22 -38.89
C LYS A 577 -21.79 -11.42 -37.56
N ASP A 578 -20.65 -12.13 -37.61
CA ASP A 578 -19.79 -12.34 -36.43
C ASP A 578 -19.13 -11.03 -36.00
N ILE A 579 -19.11 -10.79 -34.66
CA ILE A 579 -18.58 -9.61 -34.01
C ILE A 579 -17.28 -9.96 -33.33
N TYR A 580 -16.22 -9.22 -33.64
CA TYR A 580 -14.87 -9.39 -33.11
C TYR A 580 -14.44 -8.20 -32.27
N LEU A 581 -13.33 -8.31 -31.53
CA LEU A 581 -12.80 -7.22 -30.71
C LEU A 581 -12.60 -5.92 -31.51
N LYS A 582 -12.11 -6.00 -32.72
CA LYS A 582 -11.90 -4.84 -33.62
C LYS A 582 -13.17 -4.05 -33.92
N ASP A 583 -14.34 -4.71 -33.89
CA ASP A 583 -15.63 -4.08 -34.20
C ASP A 583 -16.16 -3.26 -33.01
N ILE A 584 -15.74 -3.61 -31.79
CA ILE A 584 -16.15 -2.94 -30.55
C ILE A 584 -15.06 -2.09 -29.89
N TRP A 585 -13.78 -2.23 -30.30
CA TRP A 585 -12.67 -1.44 -29.75
C TRP A 585 -12.77 0.03 -30.17
N PRO A 586 -12.75 1.01 -29.24
CA PRO A 586 -12.79 2.42 -29.59
C PRO A 586 -11.44 2.90 -30.14
N SER A 587 -11.47 3.84 -31.10
CA SER A 587 -10.27 4.54 -31.56
C SER A 587 -9.81 5.59 -30.54
N ASN A 588 -8.54 5.95 -30.55
CA ASN A 588 -8.00 7.01 -29.70
C ASN A 588 -8.73 8.35 -29.94
N LYS A 589 -9.14 8.63 -31.18
CA LYS A 589 -9.91 9.82 -31.50
C LYS A 589 -11.30 9.82 -30.84
N GLU A 590 -12.03 8.71 -30.88
CA GLU A 590 -13.33 8.61 -30.18
C GLU A 590 -13.17 8.85 -28.68
N ILE A 591 -12.10 8.31 -28.07
CA ILE A 591 -11.79 8.51 -26.63
C ILE A 591 -11.52 9.99 -26.36
N GLU A 592 -10.64 10.62 -27.16
CA GLU A 592 -10.24 12.02 -26.98
C GLU A 592 -11.43 12.98 -27.17
N ASP A 593 -12.24 12.79 -28.23
CA ASP A 593 -13.41 13.62 -28.50
C ASP A 593 -14.46 13.50 -27.39
N THR A 594 -14.69 12.29 -26.87
CA THR A 594 -15.60 12.04 -25.77
C THR A 594 -15.07 12.69 -24.49
N LEU A 595 -13.78 12.55 -24.19
CA LEU A 595 -13.16 13.14 -23.01
C LEU A 595 -13.27 14.68 -23.02
N LYS A 596 -12.97 15.32 -24.12
CA LYS A 596 -13.08 16.80 -24.28
C LYS A 596 -14.49 17.31 -24.05
N SER A 597 -15.50 16.54 -24.43
CA SER A 597 -16.90 16.93 -24.25
C SER A 597 -17.47 16.62 -22.87
N SER A 598 -16.89 15.68 -22.14
CA SER A 598 -17.47 15.17 -20.89
C SER A 598 -16.73 15.58 -19.63
N LEU A 599 -15.42 15.78 -19.65
CA LEU A 599 -14.63 16.08 -18.46
C LEU A 599 -14.23 17.55 -18.39
N ASN A 600 -14.44 18.20 -17.23
CA ASN A 600 -14.05 19.60 -17.00
C ASN A 600 -13.62 19.85 -15.54
N ALA A 601 -12.99 21.00 -15.30
CA ALA A 601 -12.48 21.39 -13.97
C ALA A 601 -13.59 21.60 -12.92
N GLU A 602 -14.80 21.98 -13.33
CA GLU A 602 -15.91 22.21 -12.40
C GLU A 602 -16.33 20.94 -11.65
N MET A 603 -16.13 19.77 -12.26
CA MET A 603 -16.42 18.48 -11.62
C MET A 603 -15.55 18.27 -10.38
N PHE A 604 -14.24 18.57 -10.49
CA PHE A 604 -13.32 18.48 -9.36
C PHE A 604 -13.69 19.47 -8.27
N VAL A 605 -13.89 20.74 -8.63
CA VAL A 605 -14.29 21.79 -7.68
C VAL A 605 -15.58 21.40 -6.94
N LYS A 606 -16.59 20.93 -7.67
CA LYS A 606 -17.87 20.51 -7.09
C LYS A 606 -17.71 19.36 -6.11
N ARG A 607 -16.92 18.32 -6.46
CA ARG A 607 -16.78 17.11 -5.62
C ARG A 607 -15.91 17.33 -4.39
N TYR A 608 -14.94 18.24 -4.46
CA TYR A 608 -13.99 18.48 -3.37
C TYR A 608 -14.29 19.72 -2.54
N SER A 609 -15.24 20.60 -2.92
CA SER A 609 -15.59 21.81 -2.15
C SER A 609 -16.03 21.48 -0.71
N ASN A 610 -16.76 20.40 -0.50
CA ASN A 610 -17.28 19.98 0.80
C ASN A 610 -16.85 18.56 1.19
N VAL A 611 -15.61 18.19 0.86
CA VAL A 611 -15.11 16.83 1.03
C VAL A 611 -15.20 16.29 2.45
N SER A 612 -15.15 17.18 3.46
CA SER A 612 -15.22 16.80 4.88
C SER A 612 -16.65 16.51 5.39
N GLU A 613 -17.67 16.91 4.65
CA GLU A 613 -19.09 16.69 5.07
C GLU A 613 -19.48 15.22 4.97
N GLY A 614 -19.08 14.56 3.89
CA GLY A 614 -19.40 13.16 3.63
C GLY A 614 -20.88 12.87 3.44
N PRO A 615 -21.27 11.59 3.32
CA PRO A 615 -22.64 11.17 3.19
C PRO A 615 -23.46 11.44 4.46
N ILE A 616 -24.80 11.43 4.32
CA ILE A 616 -25.71 11.73 5.43
C ILE A 616 -25.48 10.81 6.65
N GLN A 617 -25.18 9.54 6.42
CA GLN A 617 -24.89 8.57 7.47
C GLN A 617 -23.66 8.99 8.29
N TRP A 618 -22.61 9.52 7.63
CA TRP A 618 -21.44 10.05 8.32
C TRP A 618 -21.77 11.29 9.15
N GLN A 619 -22.56 12.23 8.60
CA GLN A 619 -22.96 13.44 9.29
C GLN A 619 -23.76 13.16 10.58
N GLN A 620 -24.59 12.12 10.58
CA GLN A 620 -25.42 11.71 11.72
C GLN A 620 -24.66 11.04 12.87
N ILE A 621 -23.40 10.64 12.67
CA ILE A 621 -22.58 10.05 13.75
C ILE A 621 -22.34 11.10 14.83
N LYS A 622 -22.77 10.81 16.04
CA LYS A 622 -22.55 11.65 17.23
C LYS A 622 -21.27 11.22 17.94
N THR A 623 -20.46 12.17 18.36
CA THR A 623 -19.23 11.94 19.13
C THR A 623 -19.12 12.91 20.30
N GLU A 624 -18.53 12.47 21.39
CA GLU A 624 -18.21 13.34 22.54
C GLU A 624 -16.98 14.22 22.22
N LYS A 625 -17.01 15.46 22.66
CA LYS A 625 -15.85 16.35 22.62
C LYS A 625 -15.01 16.12 23.88
N SER A 626 -14.06 15.24 23.78
CA SER A 626 -13.15 14.89 24.88
C SER A 626 -11.73 14.76 24.37
N SER A 627 -10.74 15.17 25.17
CA SER A 627 -9.32 14.95 24.87
C SER A 627 -8.88 13.50 25.08
N ILE A 628 -9.63 12.72 25.87
CA ILE A 628 -9.40 11.29 26.13
C ILE A 628 -10.57 10.52 25.55
N TYR A 629 -10.27 9.42 24.89
CA TYR A 629 -11.29 8.52 24.38
C TYR A 629 -11.88 7.67 25.51
N ASN A 630 -13.18 7.52 25.50
CA ASN A 630 -13.89 6.65 26.45
C ASN A 630 -13.95 5.23 25.86
N TRP A 631 -13.01 4.36 26.28
CA TRP A 631 -12.92 3.00 25.79
C TRP A 631 -14.09 2.15 26.28
N ASP A 632 -14.76 1.45 25.36
CA ASP A 632 -15.75 0.43 25.70
C ASP A 632 -15.06 -0.93 25.83
N GLU A 633 -15.05 -1.49 27.04
CA GLU A 633 -14.44 -2.80 27.31
C GLU A 633 -15.16 -3.95 26.56
N ASN A 634 -16.42 -3.76 26.18
CA ASN A 634 -17.18 -4.74 25.42
C ASN A 634 -17.00 -4.60 23.92
N SER A 635 -16.35 -3.53 23.46
CA SER A 635 -16.09 -3.33 22.04
C SER A 635 -15.31 -4.50 21.44
N THR A 636 -15.74 -4.94 20.25
CA THR A 636 -15.01 -5.92 19.46
C THR A 636 -14.34 -5.28 18.24
N TYR A 637 -14.45 -3.94 18.07
CA TYR A 637 -13.83 -3.19 16.98
C TYR A 637 -12.68 -2.30 17.45
N VAL A 638 -12.81 -1.62 18.59
CA VAL A 638 -11.85 -0.63 19.08
C VAL A 638 -11.56 -0.89 20.56
N LYS A 639 -10.31 -1.23 20.87
CA LYS A 639 -9.83 -1.47 22.24
C LYS A 639 -8.55 -0.72 22.51
N LYS A 640 -8.35 -0.29 23.78
CA LYS A 640 -7.10 0.32 24.23
C LYS A 640 -5.93 -0.65 23.97
N PRO A 641 -4.95 -0.30 23.15
CA PRO A 641 -3.77 -1.13 22.95
C PRO A 641 -2.86 -1.11 24.19
N PRO A 642 -2.23 -2.24 24.59
CA PRO A 642 -1.48 -2.35 25.84
C PRO A 642 -0.03 -1.87 25.75
N PHE A 643 0.35 -1.15 24.68
CA PHE A 643 1.75 -0.81 24.40
C PHE A 643 2.36 0.19 25.38
N PHE A 644 1.54 0.94 26.10
CA PHE A 644 1.98 2.00 27.04
C PHE A 644 1.64 1.66 28.51
N ASP A 645 1.05 0.50 28.76
CA ASP A 645 0.75 0.06 30.11
C ASP A 645 2.03 -0.06 30.93
N SER A 646 2.08 0.59 32.08
CA SER A 646 3.24 0.56 33.00
C SER A 646 4.55 1.06 32.38
N LEU A 647 4.50 2.02 31.45
CA LEU A 647 5.69 2.59 30.82
C LEU A 647 6.61 3.23 31.88
N SER A 648 7.83 2.68 32.05
CA SER A 648 8.87 3.25 32.90
C SER A 648 9.36 4.61 32.41
N GLU A 649 9.85 5.46 33.28
CA GLU A 649 10.45 6.76 32.90
C GLU A 649 11.75 6.57 32.12
N GLU A 650 12.59 5.63 32.59
CA GLU A 650 13.85 5.28 31.94
C GLU A 650 13.68 4.13 30.95
N PRO A 651 14.45 4.14 29.86
CA PRO A 651 14.48 3.03 28.91
C PRO A 651 14.90 1.72 29.58
N GLU A 652 14.29 0.62 29.17
CA GLU A 652 14.62 -0.72 29.68
C GLU A 652 15.99 -1.25 29.17
N GLY A 653 16.59 -0.61 28.17
CA GLY A 653 17.87 -1.00 27.59
C GLY A 653 17.79 -2.30 26.80
N PHE A 654 18.92 -3.01 26.77
CA PHE A 654 19.02 -4.30 26.11
C PHE A 654 18.63 -5.42 27.08
N LYS A 655 17.55 -6.10 26.79
CA LYS A 655 17.13 -7.27 27.59
C LYS A 655 17.73 -8.55 27.03
N PRO A 656 18.22 -9.46 27.89
CA PRO A 656 18.71 -10.74 27.42
C PRO A 656 17.63 -11.57 26.77
N ILE A 657 17.99 -12.32 25.71
CA ILE A 657 17.16 -13.35 25.11
C ILE A 657 17.82 -14.68 25.36
N LYS A 658 17.28 -15.45 26.31
CA LYS A 658 17.90 -16.70 26.80
C LYS A 658 16.92 -17.86 26.70
N ASP A 659 17.40 -18.98 26.14
CA ASP A 659 16.65 -20.23 26.03
C ASP A 659 15.24 -20.03 25.40
N ALA A 660 15.12 -19.10 24.43
CA ALA A 660 13.87 -18.82 23.73
C ALA A 660 13.46 -20.00 22.83
N ARG A 661 12.17 -20.27 22.71
CA ARG A 661 11.60 -21.31 21.86
C ARG A 661 11.26 -20.77 20.47
N PRO A 662 11.57 -21.47 19.39
CA PRO A 662 10.96 -21.21 18.10
C PRO A 662 9.44 -21.34 18.18
N LEU A 663 8.72 -20.25 17.83
CA LEU A 663 7.26 -20.29 17.70
C LEU A 663 6.85 -20.81 16.32
N LEU A 664 7.60 -20.40 15.29
CA LEU A 664 7.42 -20.82 13.91
C LEU A 664 8.77 -20.96 13.21
N ILE A 665 8.82 -21.91 12.27
CA ILE A 665 9.89 -22.04 11.27
C ILE A 665 9.22 -21.95 9.90
N LEU A 666 9.53 -20.87 9.16
CA LEU A 666 8.84 -20.50 7.95
C LEU A 666 9.79 -20.49 6.74
N GLY A 667 9.25 -20.78 5.57
CA GLY A 667 9.98 -20.76 4.31
C GLY A 667 10.27 -19.35 3.78
N ASP A 668 10.59 -19.28 2.48
CA ASP A 668 10.86 -18.04 1.77
C ASP A 668 9.59 -17.28 1.45
N MET A 669 9.71 -15.95 1.24
CA MET A 669 8.63 -15.05 0.80
C MET A 669 7.39 -15.07 1.70
N VAL A 670 7.58 -15.15 3.00
CA VAL A 670 6.49 -14.98 3.96
C VAL A 670 6.05 -13.53 3.93
N THR A 671 4.84 -13.31 3.43
CA THR A 671 4.30 -11.96 3.25
C THR A 671 3.72 -11.40 4.55
N THR A 672 3.56 -10.08 4.60
CA THR A 672 2.82 -9.42 5.69
C THR A 672 1.35 -9.88 5.76
N ASP A 673 0.78 -10.35 4.64
CA ASP A 673 -0.55 -11.00 4.59
C ASP A 673 -0.55 -12.35 5.30
N HIS A 674 0.54 -13.12 5.23
CA HIS A 674 0.70 -14.36 5.98
C HIS A 674 0.83 -14.10 7.48
N ILE A 675 1.58 -13.07 7.86
CA ILE A 675 1.82 -12.73 9.28
C ILE A 675 0.57 -12.11 9.91
N SER A 676 -0.05 -11.15 9.23
CA SER A 676 -1.25 -10.43 9.71
C SER A 676 -2.30 -10.37 8.61
N PRO A 677 -3.26 -11.30 8.58
CA PRO A 677 -4.29 -11.34 7.55
C PRO A 677 -5.21 -10.11 7.60
N ALA A 678 -5.79 -9.74 6.46
CA ALA A 678 -6.81 -8.71 6.35
C ALA A 678 -8.20 -9.26 5.99
N GLY A 679 -8.24 -10.48 5.45
CA GLY A 679 -9.44 -11.13 4.95
C GLY A 679 -10.37 -11.68 6.03
N ASN A 680 -11.20 -12.63 5.60
CA ASN A 680 -12.24 -13.22 6.42
C ASN A 680 -11.68 -13.97 7.63
N ILE A 681 -12.45 -13.92 8.74
CA ILE A 681 -12.14 -14.59 10.00
C ILE A 681 -12.86 -15.95 10.00
N GLN A 682 -12.09 -17.02 10.23
CA GLN A 682 -12.63 -18.36 10.26
C GLN A 682 -13.36 -18.64 11.60
N LYS A 683 -14.52 -19.33 11.51
CA LYS A 683 -15.31 -19.66 12.69
C LYS A 683 -14.54 -20.55 13.68
N ASP A 684 -13.87 -21.56 13.15
CA ASP A 684 -13.10 -22.55 13.92
C ASP A 684 -11.64 -22.08 14.09
N SER A 685 -11.45 -20.92 14.71
CA SER A 685 -10.15 -20.30 14.97
C SER A 685 -10.16 -19.63 16.36
N PRO A 686 -8.99 -19.36 16.95
CA PRO A 686 -8.93 -18.59 18.21
C PRO A 686 -9.65 -17.24 18.15
N THR A 687 -9.69 -16.59 16.99
CA THR A 687 -10.46 -15.37 16.77
C THR A 687 -11.96 -15.64 16.71
N GLY A 688 -12.39 -16.71 16.04
CA GLY A 688 -13.79 -17.13 16.01
C GLY A 688 -14.32 -17.47 17.41
N GLU A 689 -13.52 -18.17 18.21
CA GLU A 689 -13.85 -18.45 19.63
C GLU A 689 -13.98 -17.17 20.46
N TYR A 690 -13.08 -16.20 20.25
CA TYR A 690 -13.16 -14.88 20.88
C TYR A 690 -14.50 -14.21 20.56
N PHE A 691 -14.91 -14.21 19.30
CA PHE A 691 -16.19 -13.60 18.90
C PHE A 691 -17.39 -14.36 19.45
N MET A 692 -17.37 -15.69 19.45
CA MET A 692 -18.45 -16.48 20.07
C MET A 692 -18.61 -16.18 21.55
N LYS A 693 -17.52 -16.00 22.29
CA LYS A 693 -17.55 -15.57 23.71
C LYS A 693 -18.15 -14.18 23.88
N HIS A 694 -18.03 -13.29 22.88
CA HIS A 694 -18.65 -11.96 22.84
C HIS A 694 -20.02 -11.97 22.16
N GLN A 695 -20.62 -13.14 21.88
CA GLN A 695 -21.93 -13.32 21.25
C GLN A 695 -22.04 -12.70 19.84
N ILE A 696 -20.93 -12.58 19.13
CA ILE A 696 -20.89 -12.15 17.72
C ILE A 696 -21.08 -13.36 16.82
N LEU A 697 -22.05 -13.28 15.92
CA LEU A 697 -22.35 -14.36 14.97
C LEU A 697 -21.34 -14.37 13.80
N PRO A 698 -21.06 -15.52 13.17
CA PRO A 698 -20.12 -15.63 12.06
C PRO A 698 -20.39 -14.67 10.89
N LYS A 699 -21.66 -14.37 10.59
CA LYS A 699 -22.07 -13.40 9.56
C LYS A 699 -21.66 -11.95 9.90
N ASP A 700 -21.42 -11.66 11.19
CA ASP A 700 -21.11 -10.33 11.73
C ASP A 700 -19.61 -10.18 12.11
N TYR A 701 -18.77 -11.20 11.84
CA TYR A 701 -17.33 -11.14 12.11
C TYR A 701 -16.63 -10.02 11.34
N ASN A 702 -17.13 -9.70 10.15
CA ASN A 702 -16.46 -8.80 9.22
C ASN A 702 -15.09 -9.39 8.84
N SER A 703 -14.04 -8.58 8.72
CA SER A 703 -12.70 -9.00 8.35
C SER A 703 -11.65 -8.62 9.39
N TYR A 704 -10.48 -9.26 9.36
CA TYR A 704 -9.34 -8.81 10.17
C TYR A 704 -8.95 -7.35 9.87
N GLY A 705 -9.06 -6.91 8.62
CA GLY A 705 -8.82 -5.53 8.23
C GLY A 705 -9.70 -4.53 8.98
N SER A 706 -10.99 -4.83 9.08
CA SER A 706 -11.96 -3.98 9.80
C SER A 706 -11.78 -4.02 11.33
N ARG A 707 -11.12 -5.03 11.87
CA ARG A 707 -10.91 -5.24 13.32
C ARG A 707 -9.54 -4.76 13.83
N ARG A 708 -8.75 -4.08 12.99
CA ARG A 708 -7.39 -3.64 13.36
C ARG A 708 -7.31 -2.67 14.54
N GLY A 709 -8.40 -2.03 14.92
CA GLY A 709 -8.50 -1.24 16.15
C GLY A 709 -8.61 -2.09 17.43
N ASN A 710 -8.71 -3.41 17.31
CA ASN A 710 -8.83 -4.34 18.44
C ASN A 710 -7.62 -5.29 18.50
N HIS A 711 -6.70 -5.01 19.42
CA HIS A 711 -5.49 -5.82 19.61
C HIS A 711 -5.77 -7.28 19.98
N GLU A 712 -6.87 -7.57 20.67
CA GLU A 712 -7.29 -8.92 21.07
C GLU A 712 -7.64 -9.78 19.84
N VAL A 713 -8.30 -9.20 18.84
CA VAL A 713 -8.59 -9.85 17.55
C VAL A 713 -7.30 -10.04 16.76
N MET A 714 -6.49 -8.98 16.66
CA MET A 714 -5.32 -9.00 15.81
C MET A 714 -4.22 -9.94 16.30
N MET A 715 -4.00 -10.03 17.61
CA MET A 715 -3.00 -10.99 18.14
C MET A 715 -3.44 -12.45 17.92
N ARG A 716 -4.74 -12.75 17.94
CA ARG A 716 -5.27 -14.08 17.63
C ARG A 716 -5.17 -14.41 16.13
N GLY A 717 -5.25 -13.39 15.28
CA GLY A 717 -5.08 -13.50 13.84
C GLY A 717 -3.61 -13.52 13.38
N THR A 718 -2.67 -13.17 14.26
CA THR A 718 -1.24 -13.14 13.90
C THR A 718 -0.74 -14.55 13.61
N PHE A 719 -0.16 -14.73 12.41
CA PHE A 719 0.21 -16.02 11.82
C PHE A 719 -0.95 -16.99 11.57
N ALA A 720 -2.19 -16.51 11.51
CA ALA A 720 -3.38 -17.33 11.28
C ALA A 720 -3.89 -17.34 9.83
N ASN A 721 -3.09 -16.84 8.88
CA ASN A 721 -3.45 -16.90 7.46
C ASN A 721 -3.57 -18.35 6.99
N ILE A 722 -4.64 -18.67 6.26
CA ILE A 722 -4.95 -20.02 5.77
C ILE A 722 -3.88 -20.62 4.83
N ARG A 723 -2.97 -19.81 4.31
CA ARG A 723 -1.89 -20.22 3.38
C ARG A 723 -0.52 -20.29 4.06
N ILE A 724 -0.40 -19.93 5.32
CA ILE A 724 0.88 -20.04 6.01
C ILE A 724 1.24 -21.52 6.21
N ARG A 725 2.50 -21.85 5.98
CA ARG A 725 3.04 -23.21 6.20
C ARG A 725 4.15 -23.12 7.22
N ASN A 726 3.95 -23.77 8.36
CA ASN A 726 4.94 -23.87 9.41
C ASN A 726 5.65 -25.22 9.34
N GLU A 727 6.97 -25.21 9.12
CA GLU A 727 7.80 -26.43 9.03
C GLU A 727 7.81 -27.25 10.33
N MET A 728 7.47 -26.61 11.49
CA MET A 728 7.30 -27.32 12.77
C MET A 728 6.06 -28.19 12.83
N ALA A 729 5.04 -27.92 12.00
CA ALA A 729 3.78 -28.66 11.95
C ALA A 729 3.49 -29.17 10.53
N PRO A 730 4.33 -30.07 10.00
CA PRO A 730 4.19 -30.55 8.63
C PRO A 730 2.82 -31.22 8.41
N GLY A 731 2.25 -31.00 7.22
CA GLY A 731 0.92 -31.51 6.87
C GLY A 731 -0.24 -30.62 7.30
N THR A 732 0.00 -29.51 8.02
CA THR A 732 -0.99 -28.51 8.31
C THR A 732 -0.87 -27.30 7.37
N GLU A 733 -2.00 -26.66 7.06
CA GLU A 733 -2.07 -25.31 6.47
C GLU A 733 -2.79 -24.39 7.43
N GLY A 734 -2.39 -23.11 7.44
CA GLY A 734 -2.96 -22.12 8.35
C GLY A 734 -2.13 -21.93 9.63
N GLY A 735 -2.74 -21.30 10.62
CA GLY A 735 -2.11 -20.82 11.84
C GLY A 735 -1.80 -21.87 12.90
N PHE A 736 -1.11 -22.95 12.55
CA PHE A 736 -0.76 -24.02 13.47
C PHE A 736 0.74 -24.06 13.77
N THR A 737 1.08 -24.46 14.99
CA THR A 737 2.45 -24.71 15.43
C THR A 737 2.52 -25.93 16.34
N LYS A 738 3.74 -26.32 16.72
CA LYS A 738 3.98 -27.39 17.67
C LYS A 738 4.48 -26.81 18.99
N LEU A 739 3.72 -27.08 20.08
CA LEU A 739 4.12 -26.71 21.44
C LEU A 739 5.18 -27.68 21.97
N TYR A 740 6.30 -27.19 22.42
CA TYR A 740 7.37 -27.99 23.06
C TYR A 740 7.44 -27.72 24.58
N PRO A 741 7.83 -28.73 25.40
CA PRO A 741 8.35 -30.04 24.98
C PRO A 741 7.29 -31.10 24.65
N GLU A 742 5.99 -30.82 24.77
CA GLU A 742 4.90 -31.80 24.62
C GLU A 742 4.71 -32.29 23.18
N GLU A 743 5.30 -31.65 22.19
CA GLU A 743 5.18 -31.92 20.77
C GLU A 743 3.74 -31.88 20.23
N LYS A 744 2.86 -31.14 20.90
CA LYS A 744 1.44 -31.03 20.56
C LYS A 744 1.23 -29.98 19.47
N VAL A 745 0.59 -30.38 18.36
CA VAL A 745 0.15 -29.45 17.30
C VAL A 745 -1.12 -28.73 17.78
N MET A 746 -1.12 -27.40 17.69
CA MET A 746 -2.24 -26.54 18.09
C MET A 746 -2.17 -25.18 17.36
N PRO A 747 -3.24 -24.34 17.42
CA PRO A 747 -3.18 -22.97 16.93
C PRO A 747 -2.03 -22.17 17.55
N VAL A 748 -1.41 -21.28 16.74
CA VAL A 748 -0.27 -20.46 17.19
C VAL A 748 -0.61 -19.66 18.44
N TYR A 749 -1.79 -19.02 18.47
CA TYR A 749 -2.22 -18.24 19.63
C TYR A 749 -2.31 -19.09 20.92
N ASP A 750 -2.86 -20.28 20.83
CA ASP A 750 -3.02 -21.17 22.00
C ASP A 750 -1.65 -21.64 22.53
N ALA A 751 -0.71 -21.95 21.63
CA ALA A 751 0.68 -22.26 22.02
C ALA A 751 1.34 -21.07 22.73
N VAL A 752 1.12 -19.85 22.23
CA VAL A 752 1.61 -18.61 22.89
C VAL A 752 1.05 -18.45 24.29
N VAL A 753 -0.23 -18.73 24.50
CA VAL A 753 -0.86 -18.68 25.85
C VAL A 753 -0.14 -19.64 26.81
N GLU A 754 0.19 -20.86 26.36
CA GLU A 754 0.93 -21.83 27.17
C GLU A 754 2.37 -21.38 27.45
N TYR A 755 3.10 -20.87 26.44
CA TYR A 755 4.45 -20.34 26.63
C TYR A 755 4.50 -19.13 27.58
N LYS A 756 3.52 -18.22 27.49
CA LYS A 756 3.40 -17.08 28.42
C LYS A 756 3.19 -17.52 29.87
N LYS A 757 2.36 -18.55 30.12
CA LYS A 757 2.18 -19.13 31.45
C LYS A 757 3.49 -19.67 32.03
N ARG A 758 4.41 -20.13 31.20
CA ARG A 758 5.73 -20.69 31.54
C ARG A 758 6.83 -19.63 31.66
N GLY A 759 6.54 -18.38 31.28
CA GLY A 759 7.56 -17.31 31.18
C GLY A 759 8.61 -17.57 30.10
N THR A 760 8.26 -18.29 29.03
CA THR A 760 9.18 -18.68 27.95
C THR A 760 9.24 -17.60 26.87
N ASP A 761 10.42 -17.10 26.58
CA ASP A 761 10.67 -16.18 25.46
C ASP A 761 10.52 -16.91 24.12
N LEU A 762 10.11 -16.19 23.08
CA LEU A 762 9.83 -16.75 21.77
C LEU A 762 10.66 -16.09 20.67
N VAL A 763 11.01 -16.87 19.66
CA VAL A 763 11.62 -16.39 18.41
C VAL A 763 10.85 -16.94 17.20
N VAL A 764 10.94 -16.24 16.08
CA VAL A 764 10.43 -16.72 14.77
C VAL A 764 11.62 -16.89 13.84
N ILE A 765 11.66 -18.01 13.11
CA ILE A 765 12.71 -18.30 12.14
C ILE A 765 12.09 -18.25 10.74
N GLY A 766 12.70 -17.49 9.83
CA GLY A 766 12.21 -17.27 8.47
C GLY A 766 13.26 -17.55 7.38
N GLY A 767 12.78 -17.71 6.17
CA GLY A 767 13.61 -17.80 4.96
C GLY A 767 13.94 -16.42 4.38
N LYS A 768 14.04 -16.37 3.04
CA LYS A 768 14.34 -15.14 2.29
C LYS A 768 13.12 -14.22 2.16
N GLU A 769 13.38 -12.92 2.06
CA GLU A 769 12.35 -11.88 1.85
C GLU A 769 11.21 -11.93 2.89
N TYR A 770 11.56 -12.11 4.17
CA TYR A 770 10.59 -12.15 5.25
C TYR A 770 9.89 -10.79 5.39
N GLY A 771 8.56 -10.80 5.39
CA GLY A 771 7.73 -9.61 5.53
C GLY A 771 7.46 -8.86 4.23
N THR A 772 7.65 -9.50 3.07
CA THR A 772 7.33 -8.90 1.76
C THR A 772 5.83 -8.60 1.62
N GLY A 773 5.46 -7.65 0.76
CA GLY A 773 4.07 -7.28 0.47
C GLY A 773 3.65 -5.92 1.00
N SER A 774 2.41 -5.78 1.47
CA SER A 774 1.87 -4.50 1.96
C SER A 774 2.53 -4.06 3.25
N SER A 775 2.63 -2.75 3.47
CA SER A 775 3.05 -2.20 4.75
C SER A 775 1.97 -2.45 5.82
N ARG A 776 2.20 -3.41 6.71
CA ARG A 776 1.29 -3.75 7.81
C ARG A 776 2.01 -3.69 9.14
N ASP A 777 1.66 -2.69 9.93
CA ASP A 777 2.15 -2.52 11.30
C ASP A 777 1.76 -3.71 12.19
N TRP A 778 0.56 -4.25 12.02
CA TRP A 778 0.08 -5.42 12.77
C TRP A 778 0.90 -6.68 12.55
N ALA A 779 1.66 -6.78 11.44
CA ALA A 779 2.63 -7.87 11.29
C ALA A 779 3.75 -7.80 12.34
N ALA A 780 4.09 -6.60 12.82
CA ALA A 780 5.04 -6.41 13.93
C ALA A 780 4.34 -6.25 15.29
N LYS A 781 3.27 -5.46 15.37
CA LYS A 781 2.46 -5.30 16.61
C LYS A 781 1.95 -6.63 17.14
N GLY A 782 1.37 -7.46 16.27
CA GLY A 782 0.91 -8.80 16.62
C GLY A 782 2.05 -9.72 17.06
N THR A 783 3.14 -9.74 16.33
CA THR A 783 4.36 -10.50 16.67
C THR A 783 4.88 -10.11 18.06
N LYS A 784 4.92 -8.80 18.40
CA LYS A 784 5.27 -8.29 19.74
C LYS A 784 4.30 -8.81 20.81
N LEU A 785 2.98 -8.70 20.56
CA LEU A 785 1.95 -9.11 21.49
C LEU A 785 1.96 -10.62 21.76
N LEU A 786 2.39 -11.43 20.80
CA LEU A 786 2.63 -12.85 21.00
C LEU A 786 3.87 -13.15 21.87
N GLY A 787 4.69 -12.14 22.21
CA GLY A 787 5.88 -12.32 23.06
C GLY A 787 7.14 -12.69 22.30
N VAL A 788 7.17 -12.56 20.98
CA VAL A 788 8.36 -12.79 20.16
C VAL A 788 9.39 -11.71 20.44
N LYS A 789 10.63 -12.10 20.77
CA LYS A 789 11.74 -11.19 21.10
C LYS A 789 12.64 -10.93 19.91
N ALA A 790 12.82 -11.91 19.04
CA ALA A 790 13.62 -11.76 17.84
C ALA A 790 13.01 -12.52 16.65
N VAL A 791 13.25 -12.00 15.46
CA VAL A 791 13.00 -12.69 14.20
C VAL A 791 14.35 -12.95 13.55
N ILE A 792 14.61 -14.21 13.18
CA ILE A 792 15.88 -14.65 12.59
C ILE A 792 15.57 -15.13 11.17
N ALA A 793 16.02 -14.43 10.14
CA ALA A 793 15.67 -14.74 8.76
C ALA A 793 16.87 -14.69 7.81
N GLU A 794 16.75 -15.29 6.63
CA GLU A 794 17.80 -15.24 5.59
C GLU A 794 17.91 -13.83 4.97
N SER A 795 16.76 -13.14 4.82
CA SER A 795 16.69 -11.70 4.48
C SER A 795 15.33 -11.12 4.85
N PHE A 796 15.28 -9.80 4.98
CA PHE A 796 14.07 -9.05 5.37
C PHE A 796 13.64 -8.10 4.26
N GLU A 797 12.34 -7.92 4.13
CA GLU A 797 11.78 -6.77 3.43
C GLU A 797 11.97 -5.50 4.30
N ARG A 798 12.26 -4.38 3.64
CA ARG A 798 12.67 -3.13 4.30
C ARG A 798 11.64 -2.62 5.32
N ILE A 799 10.41 -2.47 4.89
CA ILE A 799 9.34 -1.88 5.73
C ILE A 799 9.05 -2.76 6.94
N HIS A 800 8.98 -4.07 6.74
CA HIS A 800 8.70 -4.99 7.85
C HIS A 800 9.86 -5.06 8.85
N ARG A 801 11.11 -5.00 8.38
CA ARG A 801 12.29 -4.89 9.22
C ARG A 801 12.20 -3.66 10.14
N SER A 802 11.92 -2.47 9.56
CA SER A 802 11.72 -1.23 10.34
C SER A 802 10.59 -1.36 11.35
N ASN A 803 9.46 -1.97 10.97
CA ASN A 803 8.34 -2.18 11.86
C ASN A 803 8.68 -3.10 13.06
N LEU A 804 9.48 -4.16 12.85
CA LEU A 804 9.96 -5.02 13.93
C LEU A 804 10.75 -4.21 14.95
N ILE A 805 11.70 -3.40 14.49
CA ILE A 805 12.50 -2.52 15.36
C ILE A 805 11.61 -1.49 16.05
N GLY A 806 10.69 -0.88 15.30
CA GLY A 806 9.70 0.07 15.83
C GLY A 806 8.82 -0.51 16.95
N MET A 807 8.69 -1.83 17.00
CA MET A 807 8.03 -2.54 18.10
C MET A 807 9.01 -3.14 19.13
N GLY A 808 10.30 -2.87 19.03
CA GLY A 808 11.31 -3.42 19.94
C GLY A 808 11.52 -4.94 19.78
N ILE A 809 11.40 -5.45 18.56
CA ILE A 809 11.73 -6.83 18.19
C ILE A 809 13.07 -6.82 17.45
N LEU A 810 13.99 -7.70 17.83
CA LEU A 810 15.33 -7.76 17.27
C LEU A 810 15.32 -8.53 15.93
N PRO A 811 15.62 -7.89 14.78
CA PRO A 811 15.79 -8.59 13.52
C PRO A 811 17.24 -9.05 13.37
N LEU A 812 17.44 -10.36 13.19
CA LEU A 812 18.75 -10.99 13.00
C LEU A 812 18.77 -11.71 11.66
N GLN A 813 19.80 -11.47 10.88
CA GLN A 813 19.95 -12.07 9.56
C GLN A 813 21.02 -13.15 9.58
N PHE A 814 20.69 -14.33 9.05
CA PHE A 814 21.66 -15.38 8.78
C PHE A 814 22.74 -14.89 7.82
N ILE A 815 24.00 -15.17 8.11
CA ILE A 815 25.17 -14.87 7.28
C ILE A 815 25.97 -16.14 7.03
N ASP A 816 27.00 -16.06 6.18
CA ASP A 816 27.94 -17.12 5.91
C ASP A 816 27.27 -18.44 5.41
N GLY A 817 26.15 -18.30 4.69
CA GLY A 817 25.39 -19.42 4.15
C GLY A 817 24.60 -20.22 5.19
N MET A 818 24.51 -19.73 6.44
CA MET A 818 23.67 -20.36 7.45
C MET A 818 22.19 -20.11 7.16
N ASN A 819 21.37 -21.13 7.41
CA ASN A 819 19.91 -21.03 7.33
C ASN A 819 19.25 -22.17 8.13
N ARG A 820 17.93 -22.14 8.22
CA ARG A 820 17.14 -23.14 8.95
C ARG A 820 17.39 -24.58 8.48
N ILE A 821 17.63 -24.78 7.19
CA ILE A 821 17.81 -26.11 6.58
C ILE A 821 19.15 -26.73 6.95
N ASN A 822 20.27 -25.99 6.76
CA ASN A 822 21.59 -26.52 7.08
C ASN A 822 21.89 -26.57 8.58
N LEU A 823 21.14 -25.80 9.38
CA LEU A 823 21.11 -25.90 10.83
C LEU A 823 20.18 -27.02 11.33
N LYS A 824 19.40 -27.64 10.45
CA LYS A 824 18.43 -28.73 10.75
C LYS A 824 17.47 -28.36 11.88
N LEU A 825 16.95 -27.12 11.84
CA LEU A 825 16.03 -26.65 12.87
C LEU A 825 14.66 -27.32 12.69
N VAL A 826 14.09 -27.81 13.77
CA VAL A 826 12.77 -28.48 13.82
C VAL A 826 11.80 -27.87 14.83
N GLY A 827 12.27 -26.85 15.61
CA GLY A 827 11.49 -26.12 16.60
C GLY A 827 11.64 -26.62 18.03
N SER A 828 12.35 -27.72 18.24
CA SER A 828 12.62 -28.28 19.57
C SER A 828 13.82 -27.62 20.28
N GLU A 829 14.58 -26.81 19.55
CA GLU A 829 15.79 -26.14 20.02
C GLU A 829 15.46 -25.03 21.02
N LEU A 830 16.46 -24.65 21.81
CA LEU A 830 16.50 -23.43 22.59
C LEU A 830 17.49 -22.47 21.95
N VAL A 831 17.07 -21.22 21.76
CA VAL A 831 17.87 -20.19 21.08
C VAL A 831 18.18 -19.07 22.08
N SER A 832 19.45 -18.72 22.20
CA SER A 832 19.90 -17.59 23.01
C SER A 832 20.73 -16.61 22.20
N VAL A 833 20.55 -15.32 22.45
CA VAL A 833 21.37 -14.24 21.89
C VAL A 833 22.40 -13.89 22.93
N LEU A 834 23.67 -14.18 22.65
CA LEU A 834 24.75 -14.02 23.64
C LEU A 834 25.18 -12.55 23.75
N ASN A 835 25.41 -12.11 24.97
CA ASN A 835 25.96 -10.80 25.34
C ASN A 835 25.13 -9.60 24.82
N LEU A 836 23.82 -9.80 24.61
CA LEU A 836 22.95 -8.72 24.17
C LEU A 836 22.86 -7.61 25.25
N GLU A 837 22.91 -7.97 26.51
CA GLU A 837 22.89 -7.06 27.66
C GLU A 837 24.10 -6.11 27.72
N ASP A 838 25.24 -6.47 27.11
CA ASP A 838 26.43 -5.62 27.03
C ASP A 838 26.27 -4.49 25.99
N GLY A 839 25.20 -4.53 25.21
CA GLY A 839 24.88 -3.59 24.14
C GLY A 839 25.35 -4.03 22.76
N ILE A 840 24.69 -3.50 21.74
CA ILE A 840 25.04 -3.71 20.33
C ILE A 840 25.11 -2.36 19.61
N ASN A 841 25.82 -2.33 18.50
CA ASN A 841 25.83 -1.20 17.56
C ASN A 841 25.04 -1.54 16.30
N PRO A 842 24.66 -0.55 15.50
CA PRO A 842 24.06 -0.80 14.20
C PRO A 842 24.91 -1.73 13.33
N SER A 843 24.25 -2.73 12.73
CA SER A 843 24.88 -3.72 11.85
C SER A 843 25.97 -4.60 12.49
N ASP A 844 25.99 -4.72 13.81
CA ASP A 844 26.93 -5.61 14.52
C ASP A 844 26.66 -7.08 14.17
N LYS A 845 27.71 -7.90 14.23
CA LYS A 845 27.58 -9.36 14.25
C LYS A 845 27.24 -9.81 15.68
N VAL A 846 26.16 -10.58 15.77
CA VAL A 846 25.63 -11.09 17.06
C VAL A 846 25.68 -12.60 17.04
N THR A 847 26.13 -13.18 18.16
CA THR A 847 26.28 -14.63 18.30
C THR A 847 24.96 -15.23 18.79
N LEU A 848 24.42 -16.18 18.01
CA LEU A 848 23.34 -17.07 18.47
C LEU A 848 23.92 -18.37 19.01
N GLU A 849 23.44 -18.81 20.17
CA GLU A 849 23.67 -20.13 20.72
C GLU A 849 22.39 -20.95 20.54
N ILE A 850 22.51 -22.09 19.87
CA ILE A 850 21.41 -23.01 19.57
C ILE A 850 21.69 -24.30 20.33
N LYS A 851 20.81 -24.65 21.27
CA LYS A 851 20.86 -25.90 22.02
C LYS A 851 19.86 -26.89 21.44
N TYR A 852 20.35 -27.99 20.95
CA TYR A 852 19.51 -29.07 20.39
C TYR A 852 19.05 -30.04 21.49
N ASN A 853 17.95 -30.75 21.24
CA ASN A 853 17.47 -31.77 22.16
C ASN A 853 18.47 -32.93 22.38
N SER A 854 19.41 -33.15 21.46
CA SER A 854 20.53 -34.08 21.63
C SER A 854 21.49 -33.68 22.75
N GLY A 855 21.42 -32.46 23.25
CA GLY A 855 22.41 -31.84 24.14
C GLY A 855 23.53 -31.09 23.41
N ASP A 856 23.59 -31.19 22.08
CA ASP A 856 24.57 -30.46 21.29
C ASP A 856 24.31 -28.96 21.34
N ILE A 857 25.38 -28.18 21.35
CA ILE A 857 25.32 -26.71 21.31
C ILE A 857 26.06 -26.22 20.07
N LYS A 858 25.40 -25.39 19.27
CA LYS A 858 26.01 -24.74 18.12
C LYS A 858 25.97 -23.23 18.28
N LYS A 859 27.12 -22.56 18.04
CA LYS A 859 27.21 -21.10 18.01
C LYS A 859 27.42 -20.64 16.58
N ILE A 860 26.61 -19.68 16.15
CA ILE A 860 26.68 -19.08 14.81
C ILE A 860 26.68 -17.57 14.91
N GLN A 861 27.25 -16.91 13.91
CA GLN A 861 27.14 -15.46 13.77
C GLN A 861 25.91 -15.09 12.93
N THR A 862 25.24 -14.05 13.35
CA THR A 862 24.15 -13.39 12.59
C THR A 862 24.45 -11.91 12.50
N LEU A 863 23.88 -11.24 11.49
CA LEU A 863 23.93 -9.80 11.35
C LEU A 863 22.72 -9.17 12.02
N CYS A 864 22.96 -8.28 12.97
CA CYS A 864 21.90 -7.43 13.52
C CYS A 864 21.42 -6.46 12.44
N ARG A 865 20.12 -6.45 12.16
CA ARG A 865 19.52 -5.59 11.15
C ARG A 865 18.84 -4.35 11.75
N ILE A 866 19.41 -3.87 12.86
CA ILE A 866 19.28 -2.47 13.27
C ILE A 866 20.35 -1.74 12.47
N ASP A 867 19.95 -0.96 11.48
CA ASP A 867 20.87 -0.43 10.48
C ASP A 867 21.32 1.00 10.84
N THR A 868 20.64 1.67 11.79
CA THR A 868 20.90 3.07 12.14
C THR A 868 20.94 3.32 13.65
N LYS A 869 21.55 4.43 14.07
CA LYS A 869 21.60 4.83 15.49
C LYS A 869 20.21 5.17 16.03
N ASN A 870 19.36 5.79 15.23
CA ASN A 870 18.00 6.11 15.65
C ASN A 870 17.19 4.84 15.89
N GLU A 871 17.29 3.86 14.99
CA GLU A 871 16.66 2.55 15.19
C GLU A 871 17.15 1.85 16.48
N LEU A 872 18.42 2.01 16.82
CA LEU A 872 18.98 1.48 18.05
C LEU A 872 18.35 2.11 19.29
N GLU A 873 18.14 3.43 19.27
CA GLU A 873 17.43 4.12 20.35
C GLU A 873 15.98 3.67 20.45
N TYR A 874 15.29 3.44 19.32
CA TYR A 874 13.94 2.87 19.33
C TYR A 874 13.91 1.50 19.99
N TYR A 875 14.83 0.62 19.63
CA TYR A 875 14.93 -0.72 20.22
C TYR A 875 15.19 -0.68 21.72
N LYS A 876 16.14 0.15 22.20
CA LYS A 876 16.44 0.36 23.63
C LYS A 876 15.23 0.81 24.44
N ASN A 877 14.37 1.61 23.81
CA ASN A 877 13.16 2.13 24.44
C ASN A 877 11.98 1.14 24.43
N GLY A 878 12.14 -0.03 23.82
CA GLY A 878 11.08 -1.02 23.63
C GLY A 878 10.14 -0.74 22.47
N GLY A 879 10.45 0.30 21.67
CA GLY A 879 9.75 0.72 20.45
C GLY A 879 9.82 2.22 20.19
N ILE A 880 9.50 2.61 18.97
CA ILE A 880 9.56 4.01 18.52
C ILE A 880 8.55 4.90 19.26
N LEU A 881 7.33 4.41 19.51
CA LEU A 881 6.30 5.19 20.18
C LEU A 881 6.63 5.38 21.68
N GLN A 882 7.23 4.38 22.31
CA GLN A 882 7.73 4.51 23.68
C GLN A 882 8.87 5.52 23.77
N TYR A 883 9.79 5.51 22.79
CA TYR A 883 10.84 6.52 22.67
C TYR A 883 10.26 7.92 22.53
N VAL A 884 9.30 8.09 21.60
CA VAL A 884 8.64 9.39 21.39
C VAL A 884 7.92 9.85 22.64
N LEU A 885 7.15 8.97 23.29
CA LEU A 885 6.37 9.31 24.48
C LEU A 885 7.29 9.76 25.63
N ARG A 886 8.41 9.06 25.88
CA ARG A 886 9.38 9.48 26.89
C ARG A 886 9.99 10.85 26.63
N ASN A 887 10.25 11.17 25.36
CA ASN A 887 10.80 12.47 24.97
C ASN A 887 9.76 13.62 25.01
N MET A 888 8.46 13.30 25.03
CA MET A 888 7.39 14.31 25.10
C MET A 888 6.92 14.57 26.53
N ILE A 889 7.19 13.66 27.45
CA ILE A 889 6.82 13.75 28.86
C ILE A 889 8.04 13.93 29.77
#